data_b03eca882d804f510c74de835553653f
#
_entry.id   b03eca882d804f510c74de835553653f
#
_cell.length_a   1.000
_cell.length_b   1.000
_cell.length_c   1.000
_cell.angle_alpha   90.00
_cell.angle_beta   90.00
_cell.angle_gamma   90.00
#
_symmetry.space_group_name_H-M   'P 1'
#
loop_
_entity.id
_entity.type
_entity.pdbx_description
1 polymer ?
#
loop_
_entity_poly.entity_id
_entity_poly.type
_entity_poly.pdbx_seq_one_letter_code
_entity_poly.pdbx_strand_id
1 'polypeptide(L)'
;MMLNQQSSTSEKIALFQSLFRGRSDVYPRRFQNRKTQKSGYAPACTNEWVRNICQKPRIKCMDCSHRQFIHVSDEVIFWHLQGYDDKGDEFVMGLYPMLLDETCYFLAADFDKSSWEEDAIAFLKTCHRMNLHAVIERSRSGKGAHVWLFFEEAISAGLARRLGASILTETMESNPEIGLDSYDRFFPNQDTLPRGGFGNLIALPLQKLARNQGNSVFIDENLQAISDQWAYLANIKKISRHDIERLVDEADAKGRVVGVRLDIAEEENRTPWRPPISMPSLDELPKKLHLVMSNEIFIEKESLPPALVNRLIRIAAFQNPDFYKAQAMRLPVYDKPRIIGCARDYSHHIGLPRGCLDEIIKLFRDLKIKYKVQDELFNGQFLDVQFCGELRLEQTLAVEAMIKSDIGVLSATTAFGKTVVAAWLIAKRQVNTLIIVHTKQLQDQWVERLQTFLGIPAKKIGRYGGGRKKTTGLLDIALIQSLTKHADIASLVGQYGHVVVDECHHIPSTSFDEVIRQVKARFITGLSATLVRKDGRHPIIMMRCGAIQHRVNAKEQAIVRPFEHYVIVRPTSFRPLKQINENLRIQFQDLYSELMSDVYRNQMICLDVIHAVKQGRSPIILTERNEHLDVLQKLLVSKVQHLIVLRGGMTAKDMKQAMAQLTSIPMEEERVVLATGRFVGEGFDDARLDTLLMTLPISWKGTIAQYVGRLHRLHDLKKEVHVYDYADLAVPMLDRMFQRRCSAYESVGYKIIQPASAYPGWPPDVVLPVDPLWKGDYSSTIRRLVADGLDSPLAQLFSDISTLESDQIERARSVIEAFLFYRLETLPETHGRFKLNHELAIPFDGLGCLEVDLLCQDLRIVVEIDGMQHLSSREAYRSDRRKDLLLQEHGYIVLRFLAEDVSKRLELVLDTIFRVLSSRKSQTLGDFINFYPDRV
;
A
#
# COMPACT_ATOMS: atom_id res chain seq x y z
N MET A 1 10.94 11.44 -53.32
CA MET A 1 10.50 12.85 -53.05
C MET A 1 10.36 12.97 -51.57
N MET A 2 10.87 14.03 -50.95
CA MET A 2 10.63 14.28 -49.50
C MET A 2 9.18 14.67 -49.32
N LEU A 3 8.49 14.05 -48.38
CA LEU A 3 7.10 14.31 -48.05
C LEU A 3 6.95 15.75 -47.53
N ASN A 4 5.92 16.50 -48.03
CA ASN A 4 5.70 17.90 -47.69
C ASN A 4 4.19 18.24 -47.70
N GLN A 5 3.85 19.54 -47.57
CA GLN A 5 2.46 20.00 -47.55
C GLN A 5 1.68 19.63 -48.83
N GLN A 6 2.34 19.48 -49.97
CA GLN A 6 1.72 19.14 -51.28
C GLN A 6 1.57 17.61 -51.49
N SER A 7 2.17 16.78 -50.67
CA SER A 7 2.07 15.31 -50.76
C SER A 7 0.62 14.81 -50.61
N SER A 8 0.34 13.66 -51.14
CA SER A 8 -0.99 13.06 -51.12
C SER A 8 -1.50 12.79 -49.70
N THR A 9 -2.81 12.73 -49.51
CA THR A 9 -3.44 12.42 -48.24
C THR A 9 -2.99 11.04 -47.69
N SER A 10 -2.87 10.04 -48.56
CA SER A 10 -2.42 8.72 -48.20
C SER A 10 -0.99 8.73 -47.65
N GLU A 11 -0.07 9.45 -48.29
CA GLU A 11 1.33 9.57 -47.83
C GLU A 11 1.40 10.27 -46.47
N LYS A 12 0.57 11.30 -46.25
CA LYS A 12 0.47 12.00 -44.97
C LYS A 12 -0.05 11.10 -43.85
N ILE A 13 -1.08 10.28 -44.13
CA ILE A 13 -1.63 9.30 -43.17
C ILE A 13 -0.59 8.24 -42.84
N ALA A 14 0.11 7.72 -43.84
CA ALA A 14 1.15 6.73 -43.63
C ALA A 14 2.31 7.25 -42.75
N LEU A 15 2.76 8.51 -43.00
CA LEU A 15 3.74 9.16 -42.13
C LEU A 15 3.22 9.31 -40.70
N PHE A 16 1.99 9.81 -40.55
CA PHE A 16 1.36 10.05 -39.26
C PHE A 16 1.26 8.75 -38.45
N GLN A 17 0.81 7.67 -39.06
CA GLN A 17 0.78 6.34 -38.45
C GLN A 17 2.17 5.83 -38.07
N SER A 18 3.18 6.12 -38.87
CA SER A 18 4.55 5.67 -38.60
C SER A 18 5.20 6.31 -37.35
N LEU A 19 4.72 7.50 -36.96
CA LEU A 19 5.20 8.27 -35.81
C LEU A 19 4.31 8.03 -34.58
N PHE A 20 3.00 8.23 -34.72
CA PHE A 20 2.06 8.13 -33.60
C PHE A 20 1.51 6.73 -33.46
N ARG A 21 2.42 5.78 -33.12
CA ARG A 21 2.09 4.35 -32.95
C ARG A 21 1.70 4.06 -31.52
N GLY A 22 0.53 3.48 -31.35
CA GLY A 22 0.02 2.99 -30.07
C GLY A 22 -0.93 1.84 -30.29
N ARG A 23 -1.91 1.67 -29.41
CA ARG A 23 -2.92 0.61 -29.59
C ARG A 23 -3.69 0.84 -30.90
N SER A 24 -3.79 -0.21 -31.68
CA SER A 24 -4.53 -0.21 -32.95
C SER A 24 -5.95 -0.79 -32.83
N ASP A 25 -6.20 -1.58 -31.78
CA ASP A 25 -7.47 -2.26 -31.53
C ASP A 25 -8.56 -1.33 -30.94
N VAL A 26 -8.17 -0.17 -30.44
CA VAL A 26 -9.09 0.81 -29.86
C VAL A 26 -8.43 2.20 -29.82
N TYR A 27 -9.20 3.24 -30.02
CA TYR A 27 -8.74 4.61 -29.83
C TYR A 27 -9.71 5.42 -28.96
N PRO A 28 -9.25 6.45 -28.21
CA PRO A 28 -10.11 7.36 -27.47
C PRO A 28 -10.65 8.44 -28.42
N ARG A 29 -11.97 8.58 -28.46
CA ARG A 29 -12.67 9.67 -29.17
C ARG A 29 -13.07 10.74 -28.17
N ARG A 30 -12.86 12.02 -28.53
CA ARG A 30 -13.32 13.15 -27.73
C ARG A 30 -14.85 13.30 -27.83
N PHE A 31 -15.49 13.58 -26.72
CA PHE A 31 -16.90 13.92 -26.66
C PHE A 31 -17.10 15.20 -25.85
N GLN A 32 -18.20 15.92 -26.14
CA GLN A 32 -18.64 17.04 -25.32
C GLN A 32 -20.08 16.80 -24.87
N ASN A 33 -20.31 16.93 -23.57
CA ASN A 33 -21.63 16.77 -22.98
C ASN A 33 -22.43 18.04 -23.29
N ARG A 34 -23.51 17.93 -24.09
CA ARG A 34 -24.35 19.06 -24.51
C ARG A 34 -24.98 19.81 -23.33
N LYS A 35 -25.27 19.15 -22.20
CA LYS A 35 -25.91 19.77 -21.03
C LYS A 35 -24.89 20.47 -20.11
N THR A 36 -23.75 19.86 -19.85
CA THR A 36 -22.75 20.33 -18.87
C THR A 36 -21.60 21.09 -19.54
N GLN A 37 -21.52 21.09 -20.86
CA GLN A 37 -20.40 21.62 -21.69
C GLN A 37 -19.03 20.98 -21.33
N LYS A 38 -18.97 19.97 -20.44
CA LYS A 38 -17.76 19.27 -20.12
C LYS A 38 -17.36 18.36 -21.28
N SER A 39 -16.09 18.41 -21.65
CA SER A 39 -15.50 17.52 -22.63
C SER A 39 -14.66 16.45 -21.97
N GLY A 40 -14.51 15.32 -22.64
CA GLY A 40 -13.69 14.19 -22.17
C GLY A 40 -13.39 13.24 -23.33
N TYR A 41 -12.66 12.17 -23.03
CA TYR A 41 -12.38 11.11 -24.00
C TYR A 41 -13.00 9.80 -23.53
N ALA A 42 -13.51 9.04 -24.49
CA ALA A 42 -14.03 7.69 -24.26
C ALA A 42 -13.52 6.74 -25.34
N PRO A 43 -13.30 5.44 -25.05
CA PRO A 43 -12.94 4.47 -26.08
C PRO A 43 -14.04 4.38 -27.12
N ALA A 44 -13.66 4.45 -28.39
CA ALA A 44 -14.59 4.37 -29.53
C ALA A 44 -15.19 2.95 -29.61
N CYS A 45 -16.51 2.86 -29.65
CA CYS A 45 -17.24 1.60 -29.63
C CYS A 45 -18.47 1.70 -30.54
N THR A 46 -18.73 0.67 -31.36
CA THR A 46 -19.91 0.64 -32.26
C THR A 46 -21.23 0.65 -31.49
N ASN A 47 -21.22 0.09 -30.28
CA ASN A 47 -22.41 0.03 -29.42
C ASN A 47 -22.53 1.24 -28.48
N GLU A 48 -21.74 2.31 -28.69
CA GLU A 48 -21.76 3.49 -27.82
C GLU A 48 -23.14 4.18 -27.88
N TRP A 49 -23.76 4.34 -26.71
CA TRP A 49 -25.10 4.95 -26.52
C TRP A 49 -26.26 4.21 -27.20
N VAL A 50 -26.05 2.99 -27.71
CA VAL A 50 -27.15 2.18 -28.24
C VAL A 50 -28.06 1.77 -27.07
N ARG A 51 -29.37 2.12 -27.23
CA ARG A 51 -30.38 1.89 -26.20
C ARG A 51 -30.50 0.39 -25.88
N ASN A 52 -30.57 0.07 -24.58
CA ASN A 52 -30.62 -1.29 -24.01
C ASN A 52 -29.33 -2.13 -24.17
N ILE A 53 -28.31 -1.66 -24.86
CA ILE A 53 -27.01 -2.32 -25.01
C ILE A 53 -25.96 -1.58 -24.20
N CYS A 54 -25.77 -0.29 -24.41
CA CYS A 54 -24.78 0.53 -23.71
C CYS A 54 -25.33 1.00 -22.37
N GLN A 55 -24.67 0.58 -21.29
CA GLN A 55 -25.08 0.92 -19.92
C GLN A 55 -24.24 2.05 -19.30
N LYS A 56 -23.59 2.88 -20.13
CA LYS A 56 -22.91 4.09 -19.61
C LYS A 56 -23.89 5.02 -18.89
N PRO A 57 -23.50 5.67 -17.80
CA PRO A 57 -22.23 5.61 -17.07
C PRO A 57 -22.17 4.52 -16.00
N ARG A 58 -23.20 3.66 -15.87
CA ARG A 58 -23.33 2.65 -14.81
C ARG A 58 -22.24 1.56 -14.90
N ILE A 59 -21.93 1.12 -16.12
CA ILE A 59 -20.89 0.13 -16.41
C ILE A 59 -19.77 0.80 -17.18
N LYS A 60 -18.52 0.59 -16.76
CA LYS A 60 -17.33 1.06 -17.48
C LYS A 60 -17.16 0.28 -18.78
N CYS A 61 -16.61 0.91 -19.82
CA CYS A 61 -16.43 0.27 -21.14
C CYS A 61 -15.57 -1.01 -21.08
N MET A 62 -14.64 -1.09 -20.13
CA MET A 62 -13.81 -2.27 -19.94
C MET A 62 -14.56 -3.46 -19.34
N ASP A 63 -15.55 -3.20 -18.51
CA ASP A 63 -16.35 -4.22 -17.83
C ASP A 63 -17.62 -4.56 -18.63
N CYS A 64 -17.84 -3.91 -19.81
CA CYS A 64 -19.01 -4.11 -20.64
C CYS A 64 -18.90 -5.40 -21.45
N SER A 65 -19.85 -6.32 -21.29
CA SER A 65 -19.94 -7.58 -22.06
C SER A 65 -20.29 -7.34 -23.54
N HIS A 66 -20.88 -6.21 -23.88
CA HIS A 66 -21.29 -5.85 -25.25
C HIS A 66 -20.33 -4.87 -25.92
N ARG A 67 -19.10 -4.73 -25.40
CA ARG A 67 -18.10 -3.84 -25.99
C ARG A 67 -17.66 -4.34 -27.35
N GLN A 68 -17.68 -3.46 -28.34
CA GLN A 68 -17.16 -3.66 -29.68
C GLN A 68 -16.34 -2.45 -30.05
N PHE A 69 -15.04 -2.47 -29.73
CA PHE A 69 -14.16 -1.34 -29.98
C PHE A 69 -13.89 -1.18 -31.47
N ILE A 70 -13.71 0.07 -31.88
CA ILE A 70 -13.41 0.44 -33.26
C ILE A 70 -11.89 0.52 -33.39
N HIS A 71 -11.36 -0.17 -34.40
CA HIS A 71 -9.93 -0.17 -34.71
C HIS A 71 -9.49 1.17 -35.31
N VAL A 72 -8.20 1.49 -35.13
CA VAL A 72 -7.57 2.61 -35.81
C VAL A 72 -7.41 2.25 -37.29
N SER A 73 -8.02 3.07 -38.18
CA SER A 73 -7.94 2.93 -39.63
C SER A 73 -7.47 4.23 -40.26
N ASP A 74 -7.07 4.17 -41.52
CA ASP A 74 -6.72 5.34 -42.33
C ASP A 74 -7.86 6.37 -42.39
N GLU A 75 -9.10 5.89 -42.46
CA GLU A 75 -10.29 6.71 -42.43
C GLU A 75 -10.46 7.48 -41.12
N VAL A 76 -10.26 6.83 -39.99
CA VAL A 76 -10.33 7.46 -38.66
C VAL A 76 -9.26 8.54 -38.50
N ILE A 77 -8.04 8.29 -38.97
CA ILE A 77 -6.97 9.30 -39.00
C ILE A 77 -7.30 10.43 -39.96
N PHE A 78 -7.88 10.13 -41.12
CA PHE A 78 -8.34 11.14 -42.06
C PHE A 78 -9.38 12.08 -41.44
N TRP A 79 -10.38 11.52 -40.73
CA TRP A 79 -11.38 12.34 -40.01
C TRP A 79 -10.74 13.29 -38.96
N HIS A 80 -9.74 12.77 -38.21
CA HIS A 80 -9.00 13.61 -37.29
C HIS A 80 -8.27 14.77 -37.99
N LEU A 81 -7.54 14.46 -39.06
CA LEU A 81 -6.75 15.42 -39.81
C LEU A 81 -7.64 16.45 -40.57
N GLN A 82 -8.83 16.06 -41.03
CA GLN A 82 -9.79 16.96 -41.64
C GLN A 82 -10.72 17.69 -40.66
N GLY A 83 -10.83 17.18 -39.42
CA GLY A 83 -11.56 17.79 -38.31
C GLY A 83 -13.00 17.36 -38.15
N TYR A 84 -13.55 16.54 -39.03
CA TYR A 84 -14.95 16.11 -39.06
C TYR A 84 -15.03 14.62 -39.46
N ASP A 85 -16.01 13.89 -38.94
CA ASP A 85 -16.32 12.54 -39.34
C ASP A 85 -17.23 12.52 -40.58
N ASP A 86 -17.66 11.32 -41.01
CA ASP A 86 -18.53 11.06 -42.14
C ASP A 86 -19.93 11.70 -41.99
N LYS A 87 -20.35 12.01 -40.78
CA LYS A 87 -21.61 12.63 -40.44
C LYS A 87 -21.52 14.16 -40.34
N GLY A 88 -20.33 14.72 -40.50
CA GLY A 88 -20.05 16.15 -40.34
C GLY A 88 -19.92 16.61 -38.89
N ASP A 89 -19.88 15.69 -37.91
CA ASP A 89 -19.62 16.02 -36.51
C ASP A 89 -18.14 16.30 -36.27
N GLU A 90 -17.80 17.20 -35.34
CA GLU A 90 -16.40 17.46 -34.96
C GLU A 90 -15.73 16.16 -34.48
N PHE A 91 -14.59 15.86 -35.10
CA PHE A 91 -13.87 14.65 -34.78
C PHE A 91 -12.46 14.93 -34.24
N VAL A 92 -12.20 14.40 -33.04
CA VAL A 92 -10.89 14.46 -32.38
C VAL A 92 -10.55 13.09 -31.86
N MET A 93 -9.46 12.56 -32.37
CA MET A 93 -8.88 11.29 -31.95
C MET A 93 -7.76 11.51 -30.95
N GLY A 94 -7.68 10.66 -29.96
CA GLY A 94 -6.48 10.45 -29.15
C GLY A 94 -5.87 9.06 -29.41
N LEU A 95 -4.84 8.73 -28.65
CA LEU A 95 -4.14 7.47 -28.75
C LEU A 95 -3.86 6.91 -27.36
N TYR A 96 -3.86 5.60 -27.21
CA TYR A 96 -3.32 4.89 -26.05
C TYR A 96 -1.88 4.46 -26.37
N PRO A 97 -0.85 5.14 -25.78
CA PRO A 97 0.56 4.93 -26.16
C PRO A 97 1.08 3.54 -25.81
N MET A 98 0.61 2.96 -24.69
CA MET A 98 1.06 1.69 -24.19
C MET A 98 0.35 0.53 -24.90
N LEU A 99 1.12 -0.38 -25.50
CA LEU A 99 0.65 -1.60 -26.14
C LEU A 99 0.29 -2.69 -25.10
N LEU A 100 -0.33 -3.78 -25.55
CA LEU A 100 -0.77 -4.87 -24.66
C LEU A 100 0.41 -5.61 -24.00
N ASP A 101 1.59 -5.60 -24.62
CA ASP A 101 2.84 -6.15 -24.12
C ASP A 101 3.64 -5.16 -23.22
N GLU A 102 3.01 -4.04 -22.84
CA GLU A 102 3.59 -3.01 -22.00
C GLU A 102 4.77 -2.24 -22.64
N THR A 103 4.82 -2.23 -23.99
CA THR A 103 5.79 -1.45 -24.78
C THR A 103 5.17 -0.18 -25.35
N CYS A 104 5.99 0.73 -25.87
CA CYS A 104 5.57 1.97 -26.57
C CYS A 104 6.58 2.37 -27.65
N TYR A 105 6.11 3.15 -28.62
CA TYR A 105 6.93 3.65 -29.75
C TYR A 105 7.37 5.10 -29.61
N PHE A 106 6.91 5.77 -28.58
CA PHE A 106 7.30 7.15 -28.27
C PHE A 106 7.16 7.43 -26.78
N LEU A 107 7.81 8.50 -26.35
CA LEU A 107 7.58 9.18 -25.09
C LEU A 107 7.14 10.60 -25.38
N ALA A 108 6.06 11.07 -24.76
CA ALA A 108 5.71 12.47 -24.77
C ALA A 108 5.71 13.04 -23.35
N ALA A 109 6.32 14.22 -23.17
CA ALA A 109 6.27 14.98 -21.93
C ALA A 109 5.22 16.09 -22.07
N ASP A 110 4.30 16.18 -21.10
CA ASP A 110 3.20 17.13 -21.06
C ASP A 110 3.52 18.30 -20.14
N PHE A 111 3.40 19.51 -20.67
CA PHE A 111 3.63 20.75 -19.95
C PHE A 111 2.38 21.62 -20.04
N ASP A 112 1.73 21.82 -18.89
CA ASP A 112 0.54 22.64 -18.72
C ASP A 112 0.85 23.80 -17.74
N LYS A 113 -0.08 24.74 -17.53
CA LYS A 113 0.02 25.90 -16.63
C LYS A 113 0.85 27.07 -17.18
N SER A 114 1.11 28.06 -16.32
CA SER A 114 1.62 29.37 -16.74
C SER A 114 3.06 29.40 -17.25
N SER A 115 3.92 28.46 -16.81
CA SER A 115 5.36 28.42 -17.18
C SER A 115 5.65 27.40 -18.29
N TRP A 116 4.66 26.85 -18.99
CA TRP A 116 4.86 25.78 -19.95
C TRP A 116 5.84 26.14 -21.09
N GLU A 117 5.88 27.41 -21.50
CA GLU A 117 6.73 27.90 -22.61
C GLU A 117 8.21 27.72 -22.24
N GLU A 118 8.59 28.23 -21.10
CA GLU A 118 9.97 28.16 -20.61
C GLU A 118 10.39 26.71 -20.28
N ASP A 119 9.54 25.97 -19.58
CA ASP A 119 9.80 24.61 -19.13
C ASP A 119 9.93 23.63 -20.30
N ALA A 120 9.02 23.70 -21.28
CA ALA A 120 9.03 22.82 -22.45
C ALA A 120 10.24 23.11 -23.37
N ILE A 121 10.62 24.39 -23.56
CA ILE A 121 11.81 24.76 -24.32
C ILE A 121 13.09 24.32 -23.61
N ALA A 122 13.18 24.44 -22.30
CA ALA A 122 14.32 23.95 -21.54
C ALA A 122 14.49 22.43 -21.65
N PHE A 123 13.37 21.69 -21.57
CA PHE A 123 13.36 20.24 -21.77
C PHE A 123 13.78 19.87 -23.19
N LEU A 124 13.27 20.55 -24.21
CA LEU A 124 13.66 20.38 -25.61
C LEU A 124 15.15 20.60 -25.84
N LYS A 125 15.70 21.73 -25.33
CA LYS A 125 17.13 22.05 -25.42
C LYS A 125 18.00 21.00 -24.71
N THR A 126 17.52 20.45 -23.59
CA THR A 126 18.21 19.36 -22.91
C THR A 126 18.23 18.10 -23.77
N CYS A 127 17.12 17.73 -24.40
CA CYS A 127 17.11 16.63 -25.36
C CYS A 127 18.16 16.83 -26.47
N HIS A 128 18.22 18.02 -27.08
CA HIS A 128 19.18 18.32 -28.13
C HIS A 128 20.64 18.22 -27.65
N ARG A 129 20.95 18.70 -26.42
CA ARG A 129 22.30 18.56 -25.81
C ARG A 129 22.67 17.09 -25.56
N MET A 130 21.70 16.25 -25.24
CA MET A 130 21.87 14.80 -25.07
C MET A 130 21.90 14.05 -26.40
N ASN A 131 21.92 14.78 -27.53
CA ASN A 131 21.87 14.25 -28.90
C ASN A 131 20.60 13.42 -29.17
N LEU A 132 19.48 13.77 -28.51
CA LEU A 132 18.17 13.19 -28.72
C LEU A 132 17.35 14.10 -29.63
N HIS A 133 16.77 13.53 -30.69
CA HIS A 133 15.91 14.27 -31.59
C HIS A 133 14.49 14.34 -31.03
N ALA A 134 14.18 15.44 -30.33
CA ALA A 134 12.86 15.73 -29.78
C ALA A 134 12.19 16.84 -30.59
N VAL A 135 10.87 16.86 -30.59
CA VAL A 135 10.03 17.87 -31.24
C VAL A 135 8.95 18.37 -30.31
N ILE A 136 8.63 19.66 -30.40
CA ILE A 136 7.63 20.29 -29.54
C ILE A 136 6.35 20.60 -30.33
N GLU A 137 5.20 20.28 -29.71
CA GLU A 137 3.86 20.57 -30.22
C GLU A 137 3.13 21.48 -29.25
N ARG A 138 2.55 22.57 -29.74
CA ARG A 138 1.59 23.36 -28.97
C ARG A 138 0.32 22.53 -28.79
N SER A 139 -0.14 22.35 -27.55
CA SER A 139 -1.32 21.55 -27.25
C SER A 139 -2.58 22.07 -27.90
N ARG A 140 -3.62 21.25 -28.03
CA ARG A 140 -4.89 21.60 -28.63
C ARG A 140 -5.57 22.81 -27.95
N SER A 141 -5.36 23.00 -26.65
CA SER A 141 -5.90 24.14 -25.89
C SER A 141 -5.16 25.43 -26.14
N GLY A 142 -3.93 25.38 -26.67
CA GLY A 142 -3.00 26.50 -26.78
C GLY A 142 -2.38 26.96 -25.46
N LYS A 143 -2.68 26.26 -24.35
CA LYS A 143 -2.24 26.60 -22.97
C LYS A 143 -1.24 25.62 -22.41
N GLY A 144 -0.54 24.89 -23.26
CA GLY A 144 0.45 23.90 -22.91
C GLY A 144 1.16 23.37 -24.15
N ALA A 145 2.09 22.45 -23.94
CA ALA A 145 2.85 21.78 -24.99
C ALA A 145 3.14 20.32 -24.66
N HIS A 146 3.32 19.53 -25.72
CA HIS A 146 3.87 18.19 -25.62
C HIS A 146 5.26 18.17 -26.28
N VAL A 147 6.26 17.61 -25.62
CA VAL A 147 7.58 17.34 -26.23
C VAL A 147 7.66 15.84 -26.52
N TRP A 148 7.81 15.49 -27.79
CA TRP A 148 7.73 14.14 -28.33
C TRP A 148 9.15 13.59 -28.64
N LEU A 149 9.41 12.34 -28.25
CA LEU A 149 10.57 11.55 -28.60
C LEU A 149 10.08 10.24 -29.23
N PHE A 150 10.45 9.97 -30.46
CA PHE A 150 10.01 8.78 -31.20
C PHE A 150 11.10 7.72 -31.23
N PHE A 151 10.72 6.45 -31.14
CA PHE A 151 11.61 5.30 -31.07
C PHE A 151 11.59 4.51 -32.39
N GLU A 152 12.73 3.94 -32.78
CA GLU A 152 12.83 3.11 -33.98
C GLU A 152 12.00 1.83 -33.84
N GLU A 153 12.03 1.21 -32.66
CA GLU A 153 11.29 0.01 -32.30
C GLU A 153 10.48 0.19 -31.01
N ALA A 154 9.62 -0.77 -30.69
CA ALA A 154 8.89 -0.78 -29.44
C ALA A 154 9.85 -1.03 -28.25
N ILE A 155 9.82 -0.17 -27.26
CA ILE A 155 10.59 -0.31 -26.02
C ILE A 155 9.67 -0.42 -24.81
N SER A 156 10.13 -1.04 -23.71
CA SER A 156 9.31 -1.11 -22.52
C SER A 156 8.94 0.28 -21.99
N ALA A 157 7.68 0.45 -21.54
CA ALA A 157 7.21 1.72 -20.99
C ALA A 157 8.05 2.17 -19.79
N GLY A 158 8.56 1.22 -18.99
CA GLY A 158 9.48 1.50 -17.89
C GLY A 158 10.78 2.15 -18.36
N LEU A 159 11.41 1.61 -19.42
CA LEU A 159 12.64 2.17 -20.01
C LEU A 159 12.40 3.57 -20.59
N ALA A 160 11.32 3.77 -21.37
CA ALA A 160 10.95 5.07 -21.92
C ALA A 160 10.79 6.12 -20.82
N ARG A 161 10.16 5.76 -19.71
CA ARG A 161 9.95 6.67 -18.60
C ARG A 161 11.21 6.95 -17.78
N ARG A 162 12.13 5.98 -17.68
CA ARG A 162 13.46 6.21 -17.09
C ARG A 162 14.23 7.22 -17.92
N LEU A 163 14.20 7.11 -19.26
CA LEU A 163 14.78 8.12 -20.16
C LEU A 163 14.15 9.51 -19.89
N GLY A 164 12.82 9.61 -19.87
CA GLY A 164 12.13 10.88 -19.59
C GLY A 164 12.52 11.48 -18.25
N ALA A 165 12.59 10.65 -17.20
CA ALA A 165 12.99 11.09 -15.86
C ALA A 165 14.47 11.55 -15.82
N SER A 166 15.35 10.92 -16.60
CA SER A 166 16.75 11.35 -16.71
C SER A 166 16.87 12.71 -17.41
N ILE A 167 16.09 12.94 -18.49
CA ILE A 167 16.05 14.23 -19.19
C ILE A 167 15.49 15.32 -18.28
N LEU A 168 14.40 15.06 -17.52
CA LEU A 168 13.87 16.03 -16.55
C LEU A 168 14.94 16.41 -15.52
N THR A 169 15.64 15.42 -14.98
CA THR A 169 16.70 15.65 -13.99
C THR A 169 17.83 16.49 -14.58
N GLU A 170 18.28 16.16 -15.79
CA GLU A 170 19.31 16.93 -16.50
C GLU A 170 18.84 18.35 -16.82
N THR A 171 17.55 18.54 -17.16
CA THR A 171 16.95 19.86 -17.41
C THR A 171 17.00 20.72 -16.16
N MET A 172 16.59 20.18 -15.02
CA MET A 172 16.63 20.89 -13.73
C MET A 172 18.08 21.20 -13.28
N GLU A 173 19.02 20.29 -13.53
CA GLU A 173 20.42 20.51 -13.21
C GLU A 173 21.07 21.60 -14.07
N SER A 174 20.64 21.72 -15.33
CA SER A 174 21.18 22.67 -16.30
C SER A 174 20.49 24.04 -16.30
N ASN A 175 19.30 24.11 -15.74
CA ASN A 175 18.49 25.32 -15.68
C ASN A 175 17.90 25.49 -14.27
N PRO A 176 18.72 25.95 -13.32
CA PRO A 176 18.33 26.01 -11.90
C PRO A 176 17.17 26.96 -11.62
N GLU A 177 16.90 27.92 -12.52
CA GLU A 177 15.79 28.88 -12.40
C GLU A 177 14.45 28.29 -12.82
N ILE A 178 14.44 27.11 -13.47
CA ILE A 178 13.26 26.46 -14.00
C ILE A 178 12.83 25.34 -13.05
N GLY A 179 11.71 25.56 -12.34
CA GLY A 179 11.14 24.60 -11.41
C GLY A 179 10.43 23.40 -12.06
N LEU A 180 10.21 23.44 -13.38
CA LEU A 180 9.36 22.50 -14.13
C LEU A 180 7.95 22.36 -13.52
N ASP A 181 7.41 23.44 -12.97
CA ASP A 181 6.11 23.47 -12.32
C ASP A 181 4.94 23.20 -13.28
N SER A 182 5.19 23.44 -14.59
CA SER A 182 4.23 23.15 -15.65
C SER A 182 4.27 21.68 -16.10
N TYR A 183 5.31 20.93 -15.77
CA TYR A 183 5.36 19.50 -16.09
C TYR A 183 4.23 18.74 -15.37
N ASP A 184 3.36 18.09 -16.15
CA ASP A 184 2.25 17.30 -15.61
C ASP A 184 2.60 15.80 -15.58
N ARG A 185 2.94 15.22 -16.74
CA ARG A 185 3.18 13.79 -16.85
C ARG A 185 3.93 13.37 -18.11
N PHE A 186 4.31 12.09 -18.14
CA PHE A 186 4.72 11.42 -19.38
C PHE A 186 3.57 10.60 -19.98
N PHE A 187 3.66 10.37 -21.29
CA PHE A 187 2.88 9.38 -22.02
C PHE A 187 3.80 8.35 -22.68
N PRO A 188 3.84 7.08 -22.23
CA PRO A 188 3.02 6.50 -21.14
C PRO A 188 3.41 7.01 -19.74
N ASN A 189 2.42 7.09 -18.83
CA ASN A 189 2.65 7.57 -17.45
C ASN A 189 2.90 6.44 -16.42
N GLN A 190 2.88 5.20 -16.84
CA GLN A 190 3.03 4.02 -15.99
C GLN A 190 3.87 2.95 -16.70
N ASP A 191 4.47 2.03 -15.93
CA ASP A 191 5.36 1.00 -16.46
C ASP A 191 4.58 -0.24 -16.94
N THR A 192 3.40 -0.48 -16.36
CA THR A 192 2.55 -1.63 -16.65
C THR A 192 1.13 -1.23 -17.02
N LEU A 193 0.47 -2.04 -17.85
CA LEU A 193 -0.92 -1.80 -18.25
C LEU A 193 -1.86 -2.17 -17.09
N PRO A 194 -2.82 -1.27 -16.72
CA PRO A 194 -3.82 -1.60 -15.71
C PRO A 194 -4.66 -2.80 -16.13
N ARG A 195 -4.99 -3.71 -15.20
CA ARG A 195 -5.87 -4.84 -15.49
C ARG A 195 -7.22 -4.35 -16.02
N GLY A 196 -7.60 -4.82 -17.21
CA GLY A 196 -8.80 -4.38 -17.89
C GLY A 196 -8.82 -2.88 -18.25
N GLY A 197 -7.69 -2.18 -18.23
CA GLY A 197 -7.55 -0.77 -18.58
C GLY A 197 -6.87 -0.55 -19.93
N PHE A 198 -6.95 0.70 -20.42
CA PHE A 198 -6.29 1.12 -21.66
C PHE A 198 -4.94 1.83 -21.41
N GLY A 199 -4.61 2.10 -20.16
CA GLY A 199 -3.55 3.05 -19.82
C GLY A 199 -4.03 4.48 -19.94
N ASN A 200 -3.08 5.43 -19.90
CA ASN A 200 -3.38 6.84 -20.17
C ASN A 200 -3.49 7.08 -21.69
N LEU A 201 -4.18 8.14 -22.05
CA LEU A 201 -4.35 8.56 -23.42
C LEU A 201 -3.71 9.93 -23.67
N ILE A 202 -3.25 10.18 -24.89
CA ILE A 202 -2.79 11.47 -25.36
C ILE A 202 -3.64 11.89 -26.58
N ALA A 203 -4.01 13.18 -26.65
CA ALA A 203 -4.63 13.73 -27.85
C ALA A 203 -3.61 13.77 -29.00
N LEU A 204 -4.01 13.39 -30.21
CA LEU A 204 -3.12 13.45 -31.36
C LEU A 204 -3.00 14.86 -31.91
N PRO A 205 -1.83 15.26 -32.46
CA PRO A 205 -1.60 16.57 -33.06
C PRO A 205 -2.25 16.70 -34.43
N LEU A 206 -2.17 17.92 -34.99
CA LEU A 206 -2.60 18.30 -36.35
C LEU A 206 -4.10 18.20 -36.65
N GLN A 207 -4.97 18.18 -35.62
CA GLN A 207 -6.40 18.24 -35.81
C GLN A 207 -6.78 19.60 -36.47
N LYS A 208 -7.52 19.57 -37.58
CA LYS A 208 -7.71 20.72 -38.43
C LYS A 208 -8.31 21.94 -37.75
N LEU A 209 -9.33 21.76 -36.91
CA LEU A 209 -10.00 22.89 -36.26
C LEU A 209 -9.08 23.62 -35.28
N ALA A 210 -8.32 22.87 -34.50
CA ALA A 210 -7.31 23.43 -33.60
C ALA A 210 -6.14 24.04 -34.37
N ARG A 211 -5.68 23.38 -35.43
CA ARG A 211 -4.61 23.86 -36.31
C ARG A 211 -4.95 25.20 -36.97
N ASN A 212 -6.17 25.40 -37.36
CA ASN A 212 -6.65 26.69 -37.93
C ASN A 212 -6.58 27.84 -36.91
N GLN A 213 -6.52 27.53 -35.64
CA GLN A 213 -6.32 28.48 -34.52
C GLN A 213 -4.86 28.63 -34.09
N GLY A 214 -3.93 28.01 -34.81
CA GLY A 214 -2.50 27.98 -34.44
C GLY A 214 -2.16 26.99 -33.30
N ASN A 215 -3.09 26.09 -32.92
CA ASN A 215 -2.93 25.07 -31.88
C ASN A 215 -2.82 23.68 -32.48
N SER A 216 -2.40 22.67 -31.69
CA SER A 216 -2.21 21.31 -32.18
C SER A 216 -1.22 21.23 -33.35
N VAL A 217 -0.17 22.08 -33.32
CA VAL A 217 0.85 22.25 -34.36
C VAL A 217 2.24 22.14 -33.75
N PHE A 218 3.20 21.63 -34.53
CA PHE A 218 4.60 21.66 -34.16
C PHE A 218 5.13 23.08 -34.29
N ILE A 219 5.95 23.47 -33.32
CA ILE A 219 6.50 24.82 -33.17
C ILE A 219 8.04 24.75 -33.06
N ASP A 220 8.70 25.86 -33.33
CA ASP A 220 10.13 26.01 -33.14
C ASP A 220 10.49 26.48 -31.70
N GLU A 221 11.77 26.68 -31.45
CA GLU A 221 12.28 27.16 -30.14
C GLU A 221 11.83 28.60 -29.81
N ASN A 222 11.34 29.38 -30.81
CA ASN A 222 10.76 30.70 -30.64
C ASN A 222 9.23 30.66 -30.52
N LEU A 223 8.67 29.46 -30.32
CA LEU A 223 7.23 29.22 -30.21
C LEU A 223 6.43 29.55 -31.48
N GLN A 224 7.11 29.65 -32.64
CA GLN A 224 6.43 29.90 -33.91
C GLN A 224 6.05 28.58 -34.58
N ALA A 225 4.84 28.54 -35.19
CA ALA A 225 4.39 27.36 -35.91
C ALA A 225 5.28 27.08 -37.11
N ILE A 226 5.76 25.85 -37.27
CA ILE A 226 6.54 25.39 -38.41
C ILE A 226 5.67 25.52 -39.68
N SER A 227 6.18 26.17 -40.72
CA SER A 227 5.43 26.49 -41.94
C SER A 227 4.97 25.23 -42.69
N ASP A 228 5.82 24.23 -42.85
CA ASP A 228 5.47 22.93 -43.42
C ASP A 228 5.61 21.82 -42.35
N GLN A 229 4.46 21.56 -41.70
CA GLN A 229 4.33 20.54 -40.65
C GLN A 229 4.70 19.13 -41.14
N TRP A 230 4.38 18.81 -42.40
CA TRP A 230 4.60 17.50 -42.96
C TRP A 230 6.07 17.25 -43.34
N ALA A 231 6.71 18.26 -43.94
CA ALA A 231 8.16 18.19 -44.21
C ALA A 231 8.94 18.11 -42.89
N TYR A 232 8.49 18.80 -41.85
CA TYR A 232 9.11 18.75 -40.53
C TYR A 232 9.01 17.34 -39.92
N LEU A 233 7.79 16.76 -39.91
CA LEU A 233 7.55 15.41 -39.40
C LEU A 233 8.34 14.33 -40.18
N ALA A 234 8.45 14.48 -41.51
CA ALA A 234 9.18 13.55 -42.35
C ALA A 234 10.70 13.50 -42.06
N ASN A 235 11.25 14.56 -41.46
CA ASN A 235 12.67 14.68 -41.12
C ASN A 235 12.98 14.26 -39.67
N ILE A 236 11.99 13.79 -38.90
CA ILE A 236 12.20 13.33 -37.54
C ILE A 236 13.09 12.07 -37.54
N LYS A 237 14.19 12.14 -36.79
CA LYS A 237 15.04 10.97 -36.52
C LYS A 237 14.52 10.24 -35.29
N LYS A 238 14.26 8.96 -35.46
CA LYS A 238 13.85 8.09 -34.34
C LYS A 238 15.07 7.68 -33.54
N ILE A 239 14.87 7.43 -32.24
CA ILE A 239 15.95 7.11 -31.30
C ILE A 239 16.07 5.58 -31.23
N SER A 240 17.30 5.06 -31.31
CA SER A 240 17.57 3.63 -31.21
C SER A 240 17.43 3.13 -29.77
N ARG A 241 17.07 1.86 -29.59
CA ARG A 241 17.04 1.21 -28.27
C ARG A 241 18.38 1.29 -27.56
N HIS A 242 19.47 1.07 -28.29
CA HIS A 242 20.83 1.12 -27.77
C HIS A 242 21.16 2.49 -27.14
N ASP A 243 20.81 3.58 -27.83
CA ASP A 243 21.03 4.94 -27.28
C ASP A 243 20.21 5.20 -26.04
N ILE A 244 18.97 4.70 -26.00
CA ILE A 244 18.09 4.82 -24.83
C ILE A 244 18.68 4.08 -23.62
N GLU A 245 19.08 2.82 -23.80
CA GLU A 245 19.68 1.98 -22.75
C GLU A 245 20.98 2.62 -22.24
N ARG A 246 21.87 3.06 -23.13
CA ARG A 246 23.11 3.74 -22.78
C ARG A 246 22.87 5.01 -21.96
N LEU A 247 21.95 5.88 -22.39
CA LEU A 247 21.65 7.13 -21.70
C LEU A 247 21.00 6.89 -20.32
N VAL A 248 20.12 5.88 -20.22
CA VAL A 248 19.51 5.50 -18.95
C VAL A 248 20.54 4.89 -18.01
N ASP A 249 21.43 4.03 -18.48
CA ASP A 249 22.52 3.45 -17.69
C ASP A 249 23.51 4.53 -17.21
N GLU A 250 23.86 5.49 -18.06
CA GLU A 250 24.70 6.64 -17.67
C GLU A 250 24.02 7.51 -16.61
N ALA A 251 22.72 7.76 -16.76
CA ALA A 251 21.93 8.53 -15.80
C ALA A 251 21.78 7.79 -14.46
N ASP A 252 21.56 6.48 -14.49
CA ASP A 252 21.50 5.65 -13.29
C ASP A 252 22.85 5.62 -12.57
N ALA A 253 23.95 5.46 -13.30
CA ALA A 253 25.32 5.50 -12.75
C ALA A 253 25.64 6.85 -12.07
N LYS A 254 25.06 7.94 -12.58
CA LYS A 254 25.19 9.29 -12.01
C LYS A 254 24.12 9.58 -10.93
N GLY A 255 23.22 8.65 -10.63
CA GLY A 255 22.12 8.85 -9.70
C GLY A 255 21.11 9.91 -10.15
N ARG A 256 21.02 10.17 -11.47
CA ARG A 256 20.21 11.23 -12.07
C ARG A 256 18.77 10.85 -12.39
N VAL A 257 18.38 9.60 -12.21
CA VAL A 257 16.99 9.15 -12.45
C VAL A 257 16.14 9.41 -11.21
N VAL A 258 15.41 10.51 -11.20
CA VAL A 258 14.50 10.87 -10.12
C VAL A 258 13.20 10.06 -10.22
N GLY A 259 12.82 9.39 -9.13
CA GLY A 259 11.48 8.80 -9.00
C GLY A 259 11.27 7.44 -9.67
N VAL A 260 12.33 6.83 -10.17
CA VAL A 260 12.27 5.43 -10.64
C VAL A 260 13.03 4.56 -9.65
N ARG A 261 12.35 3.62 -9.03
CA ARG A 261 12.99 2.58 -8.23
C ARG A 261 13.55 1.55 -9.20
N LEU A 262 14.84 1.25 -9.06
CA LEU A 262 15.36 -0.02 -9.55
C LEU A 262 14.67 -1.12 -8.75
N ASP A 263 14.22 -2.18 -9.40
CA ASP A 263 13.75 -3.37 -8.69
C ASP A 263 14.87 -3.85 -7.74
N ILE A 264 14.50 -4.37 -6.57
CA ILE A 264 15.47 -4.92 -5.61
C ILE A 264 16.39 -5.93 -6.31
N ALA A 265 15.84 -6.69 -7.29
CA ALA A 265 16.61 -7.60 -8.15
C ALA A 265 17.62 -6.89 -9.08
N GLU A 266 17.39 -5.62 -9.45
CA GLU A 266 18.36 -4.82 -10.24
C GLU A 266 19.42 -4.17 -9.35
N GLU A 267 19.09 -3.87 -8.07
CA GLU A 267 20.10 -3.43 -7.08
C GLU A 267 21.04 -4.59 -6.67
N GLU A 268 20.54 -5.82 -6.56
CA GLU A 268 21.35 -7.01 -6.30
C GLU A 268 22.21 -7.44 -7.51
N ASN A 269 21.79 -7.12 -8.73
CA ASN A 269 22.57 -7.35 -9.95
C ASN A 269 23.60 -6.25 -10.29
N ARG A 270 23.76 -5.23 -9.46
CA ARG A 270 24.87 -4.29 -9.61
C ARG A 270 26.19 -5.02 -9.43
N THR A 271 26.95 -5.03 -10.50
CA THR A 271 28.30 -5.60 -10.49
C THR A 271 29.15 -4.93 -9.40
N PRO A 272 29.66 -5.66 -8.38
CA PRO A 272 30.34 -5.07 -7.21
C PRO A 272 31.59 -4.25 -7.53
N TRP A 273 32.10 -4.35 -8.76
CA TRP A 273 33.29 -3.65 -9.25
C TRP A 273 32.98 -2.36 -10.02
N ARG A 274 31.73 -1.92 -10.17
CA ARG A 274 31.43 -0.58 -10.69
C ARG A 274 31.59 0.46 -9.59
N PRO A 275 32.28 1.58 -9.87
CA PRO A 275 32.48 2.62 -8.85
C PRO A 275 31.13 3.17 -8.40
N PRO A 276 31.00 3.56 -7.11
CA PRO A 276 29.79 4.21 -6.61
C PRO A 276 29.57 5.53 -7.38
N ILE A 277 28.32 5.94 -7.47
CA ILE A 277 27.80 7.14 -8.13
C ILE A 277 28.78 8.31 -7.95
N SER A 278 29.27 8.91 -9.07
CA SER A 278 30.22 10.02 -9.02
C SER A 278 29.58 11.22 -8.28
N MET A 279 30.31 11.71 -7.27
CA MET A 279 30.00 12.98 -6.61
C MET A 279 30.16 14.14 -7.63
N PRO A 280 29.42 15.26 -7.50
CA PRO A 280 29.68 16.47 -8.27
C PRO A 280 31.16 16.87 -8.10
N SER A 281 31.76 17.46 -9.14
CA SER A 281 33.17 17.87 -9.08
C SER A 281 33.39 18.80 -7.87
N LEU A 282 34.39 18.51 -7.05
CA LEU A 282 34.70 19.26 -5.83
C LEU A 282 34.91 20.76 -6.07
N ASP A 283 35.24 21.15 -7.30
CA ASP A 283 35.56 22.53 -7.69
C ASP A 283 34.31 23.45 -7.80
N GLU A 284 33.13 22.89 -7.92
CA GLU A 284 31.87 23.64 -7.99
C GLU A 284 31.12 23.75 -6.66
N LEU A 285 31.62 23.09 -5.60
CA LEU A 285 30.95 23.09 -4.32
C LEU A 285 31.28 24.32 -3.48
N PRO A 286 30.26 24.89 -2.77
CA PRO A 286 30.49 26.01 -1.86
C PRO A 286 31.40 25.59 -0.70
N LYS A 287 32.41 26.37 -0.39
CA LYS A 287 33.33 26.09 0.74
C LYS A 287 32.61 26.21 2.11
N LYS A 288 31.56 27.05 2.19
CA LYS A 288 30.84 27.34 3.40
C LYS A 288 29.37 27.65 3.10
N LEU A 289 28.46 27.06 3.88
CA LEU A 289 27.02 27.29 3.79
C LEU A 289 26.46 27.88 5.09
N HIS A 290 25.36 28.63 4.97
CA HIS A 290 24.56 29.10 6.09
C HIS A 290 23.25 28.35 6.15
N LEU A 291 22.94 27.77 7.31
CA LEU A 291 21.68 27.16 7.62
C LEU A 291 20.94 28.01 8.64
N VAL A 292 19.71 28.35 8.39
CA VAL A 292 18.85 29.02 9.37
C VAL A 292 17.85 28.01 9.90
N MET A 293 17.96 27.72 11.20
CA MET A 293 17.05 26.84 11.93
C MET A 293 15.86 27.63 12.44
N SER A 294 14.65 27.36 11.90
CA SER A 294 13.39 27.96 12.35
C SER A 294 12.28 26.89 12.32
N ASN A 295 11.09 27.20 11.81
CA ASN A 295 10.06 26.17 11.55
C ASN A 295 10.49 25.10 10.56
N GLU A 296 11.42 25.45 9.65
CA GLU A 296 12.13 24.55 8.75
C GLU A 296 13.64 24.89 8.81
N ILE A 297 14.46 24.11 8.12
CA ILE A 297 15.87 24.38 7.90
C ILE A 297 15.95 25.14 6.57
N PHE A 298 16.33 26.40 6.59
CA PHE A 298 16.46 27.21 5.39
C PHE A 298 17.93 27.27 4.96
N ILE A 299 18.13 27.04 3.65
CA ILE A 299 19.43 27.08 2.99
C ILE A 299 19.32 28.01 1.78
N GLU A 300 20.21 28.99 1.65
CA GLU A 300 20.22 29.97 0.57
C GLU A 300 20.58 29.28 -0.77
N LYS A 301 19.79 29.52 -1.82
CA LYS A 301 19.92 28.85 -3.12
C LYS A 301 21.07 29.41 -3.97
N GLU A 302 21.32 30.72 -3.93
CA GLU A 302 22.23 31.40 -4.80
C GLU A 302 23.67 30.85 -4.75
N SER A 303 24.03 30.25 -3.62
CA SER A 303 25.36 29.64 -3.41
C SER A 303 25.40 28.14 -3.71
N LEU A 304 24.28 27.52 -4.12
CA LEU A 304 24.15 26.07 -4.29
C LEU A 304 24.19 25.65 -5.76
N PRO A 305 25.07 24.73 -6.15
CA PRO A 305 25.00 24.11 -7.47
C PRO A 305 23.72 23.26 -7.55
N PRO A 306 23.08 23.19 -8.73
CA PRO A 306 21.80 22.45 -8.92
C PRO A 306 21.83 20.99 -8.44
N ALA A 307 22.96 20.32 -8.62
CA ALA A 307 23.14 18.95 -8.14
C ALA A 307 23.03 18.83 -6.62
N LEU A 308 23.52 19.83 -5.87
CA LEU A 308 23.41 19.88 -4.41
C LEU A 308 21.98 20.21 -3.98
N VAL A 309 21.30 21.15 -4.67
CA VAL A 309 19.89 21.48 -4.46
C VAL A 309 19.02 20.22 -4.59
N ASN A 310 19.17 19.48 -5.69
CA ASN A 310 18.43 18.25 -5.91
C ASN A 310 18.70 17.19 -4.84
N ARG A 311 19.93 17.12 -4.35
CA ARG A 311 20.31 16.17 -3.31
C ARG A 311 19.69 16.54 -1.96
N LEU A 312 19.63 17.83 -1.63
CA LEU A 312 18.93 18.34 -0.44
C LEU A 312 17.43 18.07 -0.51
N ILE A 313 16.78 18.32 -1.65
CA ILE A 313 15.36 18.01 -1.85
C ILE A 313 15.08 16.51 -1.68
N ARG A 314 15.98 15.64 -2.14
CA ARG A 314 15.85 14.19 -1.99
C ARG A 314 15.92 13.72 -0.53
N ILE A 315 16.67 14.39 0.34
CA ILE A 315 16.68 14.09 1.79
C ILE A 315 15.28 14.26 2.38
N ALA A 316 14.52 15.24 1.90
CA ALA A 316 13.15 15.50 2.34
C ALA A 316 12.09 14.87 1.41
N ALA A 317 12.40 13.78 0.73
CA ALA A 317 11.51 13.11 -0.19
C ALA A 317 11.55 11.59 -0.02
N PHE A 318 10.43 10.93 -0.31
CA PHE A 318 10.35 9.46 -0.27
C PHE A 318 9.34 8.95 -1.30
N GLN A 319 9.48 7.67 -1.65
CA GLN A 319 8.58 7.03 -2.60
C GLN A 319 7.16 6.95 -2.06
N ASN A 320 6.16 7.26 -2.91
CA ASN A 320 4.75 7.15 -2.55
C ASN A 320 4.29 5.69 -2.59
N PRO A 321 4.06 5.04 -1.46
CA PRO A 321 3.66 3.63 -1.43
C PRO A 321 2.30 3.38 -2.10
N ASP A 322 1.40 4.36 -2.10
CA ASP A 322 0.08 4.25 -2.77
C ASP A 322 0.23 4.18 -4.29
N PHE A 323 1.24 4.87 -4.85
CA PHE A 323 1.56 4.77 -6.28
C PHE A 323 2.03 3.35 -6.61
N TYR A 324 3.07 2.87 -5.91
CA TYR A 324 3.67 1.56 -6.20
C TYR A 324 2.73 0.41 -5.90
N LYS A 325 1.91 0.52 -4.86
CA LYS A 325 0.86 -0.44 -4.57
C LYS A 325 -0.20 -0.49 -5.68
N ALA A 326 -0.67 0.67 -6.15
CA ALA A 326 -1.61 0.74 -7.25
C ALA A 326 -0.99 0.16 -8.54
N GLN A 327 0.27 0.46 -8.82
CA GLN A 327 1.01 -0.09 -9.96
C GLN A 327 1.15 -1.61 -9.85
N ALA A 328 1.56 -2.15 -8.71
CA ALA A 328 1.68 -3.59 -8.48
C ALA A 328 0.32 -4.31 -8.60
N MET A 329 -0.76 -3.65 -8.21
CA MET A 329 -2.13 -4.15 -8.38
C MET A 329 -2.69 -3.90 -9.79
N ARG A 330 -1.93 -3.30 -10.71
CA ARG A 330 -2.33 -2.87 -12.05
C ARG A 330 -3.58 -1.96 -12.03
N LEU A 331 -3.64 -1.08 -11.03
CA LEU A 331 -4.68 -0.04 -10.92
C LEU A 331 -4.18 1.27 -11.55
N PRO A 332 -5.08 2.17 -11.98
CA PRO A 332 -4.69 3.49 -12.47
C PRO A 332 -3.89 4.28 -11.42
N VAL A 333 -2.85 4.98 -11.87
CA VAL A 333 -1.93 5.76 -11.01
C VAL A 333 -1.84 7.24 -11.39
N TYR A 334 -2.68 7.71 -12.32
CA TYR A 334 -2.64 9.07 -12.89
C TYR A 334 -2.85 10.18 -11.85
N ASP A 335 -3.54 9.87 -10.75
CA ASP A 335 -3.84 10.79 -9.65
C ASP A 335 -2.83 10.69 -8.47
N LYS A 336 -1.78 9.88 -8.61
CA LYS A 336 -0.82 9.60 -7.53
C LYS A 336 0.59 10.01 -7.95
N PRO A 337 1.23 10.98 -7.25
CA PRO A 337 2.63 11.28 -7.50
C PRO A 337 3.49 10.08 -7.10
N ARG A 338 4.58 9.85 -7.82
CA ARG A 338 5.54 8.76 -7.49
C ARG A 338 6.33 9.04 -6.23
N ILE A 339 6.66 10.31 -6.02
CA ILE A 339 7.45 10.78 -4.89
C ILE A 339 6.60 11.77 -4.10
N ILE A 340 6.67 11.66 -2.80
CA ILE A 340 6.16 12.65 -1.87
C ILE A 340 7.35 13.49 -1.42
N GLY A 341 7.37 14.77 -1.82
CA GLY A 341 8.34 15.76 -1.39
C GLY A 341 7.83 16.55 -0.18
N CYS A 342 8.70 16.73 0.81
CA CYS A 342 8.43 17.55 2.01
C CYS A 342 9.28 18.82 2.03
N ALA A 343 10.21 19.00 1.10
CA ALA A 343 10.95 20.24 0.89
C ALA A 343 10.03 21.32 0.32
N ARG A 344 10.35 22.58 0.59
CA ARG A 344 9.70 23.76 -0.01
C ARG A 344 10.70 24.59 -0.79
N ASP A 345 10.26 25.07 -1.91
CA ASP A 345 11.00 25.98 -2.74
C ASP A 345 10.51 27.41 -2.51
N TYR A 346 11.39 28.25 -1.95
CA TYR A 346 11.18 29.69 -1.77
C TYR A 346 12.00 30.43 -2.82
N SER A 347 11.70 31.71 -3.08
CA SER A 347 12.42 32.49 -4.11
C SER A 347 13.94 32.44 -3.94
N HIS A 348 14.45 32.59 -2.72
CA HIS A 348 15.90 32.63 -2.43
C HIS A 348 16.40 31.50 -1.54
N HIS A 349 15.54 30.63 -1.02
CA HIS A 349 15.88 29.58 -0.06
C HIS A 349 15.21 28.26 -0.38
N ILE A 350 15.80 27.17 0.08
CA ILE A 350 15.15 25.87 0.19
C ILE A 350 14.80 25.67 1.66
N GLY A 351 13.54 25.33 1.93
CA GLY A 351 13.07 24.92 3.26
C GLY A 351 13.01 23.40 3.35
N LEU A 352 13.69 22.83 4.34
CA LEU A 352 13.71 21.40 4.62
C LEU A 352 13.14 21.12 6.01
N PRO A 353 12.43 20.02 6.22
CA PRO A 353 11.92 19.66 7.55
C PRO A 353 13.05 19.51 8.57
N ARG A 354 12.81 19.94 9.81
CA ARG A 354 13.83 19.95 10.88
C ARG A 354 14.39 18.56 11.21
N GLY A 355 13.58 17.51 11.06
CA GLY A 355 14.03 16.13 11.27
C GLY A 355 15.06 15.63 10.24
N CYS A 356 15.30 16.37 9.16
CA CYS A 356 16.34 16.05 8.17
C CYS A 356 17.72 16.60 8.54
N LEU A 357 17.89 17.28 9.67
CA LEU A 357 19.15 17.98 10.02
C LEU A 357 20.38 17.06 10.02
N ASP A 358 20.27 15.91 10.65
CA ASP A 358 21.40 14.95 10.77
C ASP A 358 21.85 14.44 9.39
N GLU A 359 20.90 14.18 8.49
CA GLU A 359 21.20 13.75 7.12
C GLU A 359 21.82 14.87 6.28
N ILE A 360 21.38 16.11 6.47
CA ILE A 360 21.97 17.31 5.85
C ILE A 360 23.42 17.50 6.34
N ILE A 361 23.64 17.41 7.66
CA ILE A 361 24.98 17.52 8.24
C ILE A 361 25.90 16.41 7.75
N LYS A 362 25.38 15.18 7.67
CA LYS A 362 26.13 14.04 7.10
C LYS A 362 26.50 14.31 5.65
N LEU A 363 25.56 14.78 4.82
CA LEU A 363 25.84 15.15 3.42
C LEU A 363 26.94 16.22 3.33
N PHE A 364 26.88 17.28 4.14
CA PHE A 364 27.90 18.33 4.12
C PHE A 364 29.26 17.82 4.57
N ARG A 365 29.31 16.91 5.53
CA ARG A 365 30.56 16.27 5.97
C ARG A 365 31.18 15.43 4.85
N ASP A 366 30.35 14.62 4.19
CA ASP A 366 30.76 13.74 3.08
C ASP A 366 31.31 14.58 1.89
N LEU A 367 30.69 15.75 1.65
CA LEU A 367 31.12 16.71 0.62
C LEU A 367 32.21 17.71 1.10
N LYS A 368 32.68 17.61 2.35
CA LYS A 368 33.67 18.52 2.96
C LYS A 368 33.25 20.01 2.96
N ILE A 369 31.93 20.26 2.99
CA ILE A 369 31.37 21.62 3.05
C ILE A 369 31.34 22.07 4.51
N LYS A 370 31.91 23.20 4.83
CA LYS A 370 31.79 23.85 6.16
C LYS A 370 30.40 24.51 6.26
N TYR A 371 29.77 24.45 7.42
CA TYR A 371 28.47 25.09 7.62
C TYR A 371 28.45 25.90 8.93
N LYS A 372 27.59 26.91 8.96
CA LYS A 372 27.27 27.69 10.16
C LYS A 372 25.75 27.62 10.35
N VAL A 373 25.29 27.28 11.55
CA VAL A 373 23.87 27.27 11.90
C VAL A 373 23.53 28.57 12.61
N GLN A 374 22.52 29.28 12.11
CA GLN A 374 21.87 30.41 12.76
C GLN A 374 20.59 29.90 13.39
N ASP A 375 20.45 30.10 14.70
CA ASP A 375 19.32 29.60 15.47
C ASP A 375 18.25 30.68 15.61
N GLU A 376 17.11 30.49 14.95
CA GLU A 376 15.92 31.35 14.98
C GLU A 376 14.71 30.60 15.59
N LEU A 377 15.00 29.56 16.38
CA LEU A 377 13.97 28.79 17.09
C LEU A 377 13.43 29.61 18.28
N PHE A 378 12.15 29.42 18.53
CA PHE A 378 11.53 30.05 19.71
C PHE A 378 11.80 29.20 20.96
N ASN A 379 12.59 29.75 21.88
CA ASN A 379 12.97 29.08 23.14
C ASN A 379 11.84 28.96 24.14
N GLY A 380 10.74 29.67 23.93
CA GLY A 380 9.59 29.68 24.83
C GLY A 380 9.65 30.69 25.97
N GLN A 381 8.57 30.77 26.72
CA GLN A 381 8.45 31.53 27.96
C GLN A 381 8.56 30.56 29.15
N PHE A 382 9.09 31.05 30.26
CA PHE A 382 9.23 30.21 31.45
C PHE A 382 7.87 29.74 31.97
N LEU A 383 7.75 28.45 32.25
CA LEU A 383 6.59 27.79 32.82
C LEU A 383 6.99 27.14 34.15
N ASP A 384 6.55 27.75 35.26
CA ASP A 384 6.83 27.22 36.59
C ASP A 384 5.89 26.06 36.91
N VAL A 385 6.39 24.83 36.66
CA VAL A 385 5.68 23.60 36.97
C VAL A 385 6.67 22.51 37.40
N GLN A 386 6.21 21.63 38.28
CA GLN A 386 6.97 20.50 38.76
C GLN A 386 6.21 19.20 38.47
N PHE A 387 6.95 18.11 38.23
CA PHE A 387 6.35 16.81 38.05
C PHE A 387 5.95 16.21 39.41
N CYS A 388 4.66 15.86 39.54
CA CYS A 388 4.06 15.26 40.73
C CYS A 388 3.78 13.77 40.41
N GLY A 389 4.64 12.88 40.86
CA GLY A 389 4.48 11.44 40.65
C GLY A 389 5.81 10.71 40.56
N GLU A 390 5.75 9.39 40.43
CA GLU A 390 6.91 8.55 40.24
C GLU A 390 6.89 7.92 38.86
N LEU A 391 8.07 7.86 38.19
CA LEU A 391 8.24 7.18 36.92
C LEU A 391 8.55 5.71 37.19
N ARG A 392 7.94 4.84 36.43
CA ARG A 392 8.37 3.44 36.33
C ARG A 392 9.72 3.35 35.64
N LEU A 393 10.49 2.30 35.89
CA LEU A 393 11.83 2.09 35.31
C LEU A 393 11.86 2.30 33.81
N GLU A 394 10.89 1.70 33.08
CA GLU A 394 10.77 1.83 31.63
C GLU A 394 10.49 3.27 31.18
N GLN A 395 9.71 4.04 31.98
CA GLN A 395 9.43 5.43 31.73
C GLN A 395 10.66 6.31 31.99
N THR A 396 11.48 5.96 32.98
CA THR A 396 12.76 6.63 33.27
C THR A 396 13.70 6.51 32.06
N LEU A 397 13.87 5.32 31.51
CA LEU A 397 14.65 5.11 30.29
C LEU A 397 14.11 5.94 29.10
N ALA A 398 12.80 6.02 28.98
CA ALA A 398 12.17 6.79 27.91
C ALA A 398 12.43 8.30 28.07
N VAL A 399 12.29 8.87 29.26
CA VAL A 399 12.55 10.31 29.49
C VAL A 399 14.02 10.67 29.34
N GLU A 400 14.94 9.79 29.78
CA GLU A 400 16.39 9.95 29.59
C GLU A 400 16.80 9.97 28.10
N ALA A 401 16.15 9.14 27.28
CA ALA A 401 16.38 9.15 25.86
C ALA A 401 15.79 10.41 25.19
N MET A 402 14.55 10.78 25.54
CA MET A 402 13.83 11.91 24.93
C MET A 402 14.41 13.27 25.28
N ILE A 403 15.02 13.43 26.46
CA ILE A 403 15.56 14.73 26.90
C ILE A 403 16.88 15.10 26.19
N LYS A 404 17.56 14.12 25.61
CA LYS A 404 18.86 14.33 24.91
C LYS A 404 18.71 15.08 23.59
N SER A 405 17.50 15.16 23.05
CA SER A 405 17.22 15.81 21.76
C SER A 405 16.13 16.86 21.90
N ASP A 406 16.27 17.94 21.15
CA ASP A 406 15.25 19.01 21.09
C ASP A 406 13.97 18.49 20.42
N ILE A 407 14.10 17.66 19.38
CA ILE A 407 12.98 17.07 18.67
C ILE A 407 13.09 15.55 18.65
N GLY A 408 11.99 14.83 18.81
CA GLY A 408 11.99 13.38 18.80
C GLY A 408 10.64 12.74 19.01
N VAL A 409 10.56 11.45 18.67
CA VAL A 409 9.36 10.64 18.78
C VAL A 409 9.53 9.54 19.83
N LEU A 410 8.56 9.44 20.73
CA LEU A 410 8.37 8.29 21.62
C LEU A 410 7.39 7.30 20.98
N SER A 411 7.90 6.13 20.61
CA SER A 411 7.10 5.01 20.12
C SER A 411 6.84 4.04 21.27
N ALA A 412 5.66 4.12 21.89
CA ALA A 412 5.33 3.29 23.03
C ALA A 412 3.88 2.79 22.96
N THR A 413 3.67 1.55 23.40
CA THR A 413 2.36 0.88 23.38
C THR A 413 1.27 1.65 24.12
N THR A 414 0.03 1.32 23.85
CA THR A 414 -1.10 1.78 24.66
C THR A 414 -0.88 1.31 26.12
N ALA A 415 -1.25 2.13 27.10
CA ALA A 415 -1.06 1.88 28.52
C ALA A 415 0.41 1.98 29.05
N PHE A 416 1.40 2.29 28.21
CA PHE A 416 2.77 2.60 28.67
C PHE A 416 2.81 3.84 29.58
N GLY A 417 1.90 4.81 29.38
CA GLY A 417 1.89 6.08 30.04
C GLY A 417 2.64 7.19 29.27
N LYS A 418 2.48 7.24 27.93
CA LYS A 418 3.06 8.29 27.09
C LYS A 418 2.79 9.70 27.59
N THR A 419 1.57 9.93 28.11
CA THR A 419 1.15 11.21 28.70
C THR A 419 1.94 11.56 29.96
N VAL A 420 2.32 10.55 30.77
CA VAL A 420 3.15 10.74 31.98
C VAL A 420 4.56 11.17 31.59
N VAL A 421 5.16 10.49 30.58
CA VAL A 421 6.47 10.86 30.03
C VAL A 421 6.45 12.30 29.52
N ALA A 422 5.40 12.67 28.76
CA ALA A 422 5.28 14.03 28.23
C ALA A 422 5.09 15.08 29.35
N ALA A 423 4.31 14.79 30.39
CA ALA A 423 4.16 15.67 31.56
C ALA A 423 5.51 15.86 32.27
N TRP A 424 6.30 14.79 32.40
CA TRP A 424 7.65 14.89 32.99
C TRP A 424 8.57 15.77 32.11
N LEU A 425 8.53 15.61 30.78
CA LEU A 425 9.32 16.43 29.84
C LEU A 425 8.91 17.91 29.91
N ILE A 426 7.61 18.21 30.04
CA ILE A 426 7.09 19.57 30.21
C ILE A 426 7.67 20.18 31.49
N ALA A 427 7.61 19.45 32.60
CA ALA A 427 8.15 19.91 33.90
C ALA A 427 9.68 20.08 33.86
N LYS A 428 10.40 19.22 33.15
CA LYS A 428 11.86 19.28 33.06
C LYS A 428 12.36 20.42 32.17
N ARG A 429 11.66 20.69 31.04
CA ARG A 429 11.99 21.76 30.09
C ARG A 429 11.60 23.14 30.60
N GLN A 430 10.55 23.25 31.43
CA GLN A 430 10.03 24.47 32.05
C GLN A 430 9.75 25.61 31.06
N VAL A 431 9.26 25.28 29.87
CA VAL A 431 8.86 26.23 28.82
C VAL A 431 7.40 26.06 28.45
N ASN A 432 6.78 27.17 28.06
CA ASN A 432 5.38 27.19 27.67
C ASN A 432 5.12 26.15 26.57
N THR A 433 4.04 25.40 26.75
CA THR A 433 3.78 24.19 25.97
C THR A 433 2.41 24.17 25.30
N LEU A 434 2.37 23.83 24.04
CA LEU A 434 1.16 23.49 23.28
C LEU A 434 1.05 21.98 23.06
N ILE A 435 -0.05 21.39 23.47
CA ILE A 435 -0.37 19.97 23.24
C ILE A 435 -1.40 19.89 22.13
N ILE A 436 -1.08 19.20 21.04
CA ILE A 436 -1.95 19.03 19.87
C ILE A 436 -2.56 17.64 19.92
N VAL A 437 -3.89 17.59 19.90
CA VAL A 437 -4.69 16.36 19.92
C VAL A 437 -5.73 16.37 18.79
N HIS A 438 -6.24 15.21 18.41
CA HIS A 438 -7.19 15.10 17.29
C HIS A 438 -8.64 14.89 17.74
N THR A 439 -8.93 14.54 19.01
CA THR A 439 -10.30 14.41 19.54
C THR A 439 -10.52 15.22 20.80
N LYS A 440 -11.79 15.62 21.02
CA LYS A 440 -12.20 16.33 22.25
C LYS A 440 -12.00 15.45 23.49
N GLN A 441 -12.20 14.16 23.38
CA GLN A 441 -12.02 13.21 24.48
C GLN A 441 -10.56 13.19 24.95
N LEU A 442 -9.59 13.16 24.02
CA LEU A 442 -8.17 13.27 24.34
C LEU A 442 -7.85 14.63 24.98
N GLN A 443 -8.48 15.73 24.51
CA GLN A 443 -8.31 17.04 25.12
C GLN A 443 -8.74 17.04 26.60
N ASP A 444 -9.87 16.42 26.92
CA ASP A 444 -10.37 16.31 28.29
C ASP A 444 -9.47 15.41 29.14
N GLN A 445 -9.00 14.28 28.63
CA GLN A 445 -8.04 13.40 29.29
C GLN A 445 -6.70 14.09 29.59
N TRP A 446 -6.18 14.85 28.64
CA TRP A 446 -4.95 15.60 28.84
C TRP A 446 -5.08 16.61 29.99
N VAL A 447 -6.22 17.32 30.08
CA VAL A 447 -6.46 18.24 31.20
C VAL A 447 -6.42 17.51 32.55
N GLU A 448 -7.09 16.36 32.64
CA GLU A 448 -7.11 15.54 33.86
C GLU A 448 -5.70 15.06 34.24
N ARG A 449 -4.92 14.55 33.22
CA ARG A 449 -3.57 14.06 33.45
C ARG A 449 -2.59 15.18 33.84
N LEU A 450 -2.70 16.37 33.23
CA LEU A 450 -1.88 17.51 33.61
C LEU A 450 -2.21 18.02 35.05
N GLN A 451 -3.47 17.98 35.45
CA GLN A 451 -3.83 18.25 36.84
C GLN A 451 -3.15 17.25 37.78
N THR A 452 -3.20 15.97 37.47
CA THR A 452 -2.62 14.90 38.29
C THR A 452 -1.10 15.00 38.38
N PHE A 453 -0.42 15.13 37.21
CA PHE A 453 1.04 14.99 37.13
C PHE A 453 1.82 16.31 37.23
N LEU A 454 1.17 17.46 37.05
CA LEU A 454 1.81 18.78 37.20
C LEU A 454 1.20 19.61 38.34
N GLY A 455 0.18 19.11 39.02
CA GLY A 455 -0.47 19.84 40.13
C GLY A 455 -1.20 21.13 39.68
N ILE A 456 -1.47 21.30 38.38
CA ILE A 456 -2.02 22.56 37.83
C ILE A 456 -3.53 22.50 37.83
N PRO A 457 -4.22 23.50 38.41
CA PRO A 457 -5.68 23.55 38.35
C PRO A 457 -6.19 23.68 36.92
N ALA A 458 -7.30 23.01 36.60
CA ALA A 458 -7.89 22.99 35.24
C ALA A 458 -8.15 24.39 34.65
N LYS A 459 -8.37 25.40 35.52
CA LYS A 459 -8.58 26.82 35.14
C LYS A 459 -7.33 27.47 34.53
N LYS A 460 -6.13 26.98 34.85
CA LYS A 460 -4.84 27.48 34.35
C LYS A 460 -4.41 26.76 33.07
N ILE A 461 -5.12 25.72 32.65
CA ILE A 461 -4.87 24.98 31.40
C ILE A 461 -5.80 25.56 30.34
N GLY A 462 -5.21 26.12 29.26
CA GLY A 462 -5.99 26.66 28.17
C GLY A 462 -6.53 25.55 27.24
N ARG A 463 -7.64 25.84 26.58
CA ARG A 463 -8.29 24.91 25.64
C ARG A 463 -8.68 25.62 24.37
N TYR A 464 -8.22 25.10 23.23
CA TYR A 464 -8.57 25.61 21.91
C TYR A 464 -9.28 24.54 21.09
N GLY A 465 -10.53 24.81 20.70
CA GLY A 465 -11.40 23.89 19.97
C GLY A 465 -12.49 23.24 20.82
N GLY A 466 -13.38 22.45 20.19
CA GLY A 466 -14.50 21.81 20.88
C GLY A 466 -15.51 22.78 21.51
N GLY A 467 -15.70 23.96 20.91
CA GLY A 467 -16.57 25.04 21.45
C GLY A 467 -15.87 25.99 22.41
N ARG A 468 -14.59 25.82 22.71
CA ARG A 468 -13.79 26.70 23.55
C ARG A 468 -12.65 27.34 22.75
N LYS A 469 -12.40 28.64 22.95
CA LYS A 469 -11.33 29.41 22.32
C LYS A 469 -10.55 30.22 23.39
N LYS A 470 -10.12 29.55 24.45
CA LYS A 470 -9.40 30.22 25.54
C LYS A 470 -8.01 29.61 25.62
N THR A 471 -7.02 30.30 25.09
CA THR A 471 -5.60 29.99 25.29
C THR A 471 -5.03 30.82 26.43
N THR A 472 -4.04 30.29 27.12
CA THR A 472 -3.28 30.97 28.18
C THR A 472 -1.94 31.48 27.67
N GLY A 473 -1.42 30.93 26.60
CA GLY A 473 -0.05 31.14 26.10
C GLY A 473 1.03 30.42 26.94
N LEU A 474 0.64 29.73 28.01
CA LEU A 474 1.55 28.99 28.88
C LEU A 474 1.44 27.47 28.74
N LEU A 475 0.27 26.91 29.04
CA LEU A 475 0.01 25.48 28.92
C LEU A 475 -1.37 25.28 28.29
N ASP A 476 -1.38 24.93 27.03
CA ASP A 476 -2.60 24.91 26.25
C ASP A 476 -2.76 23.58 25.50
N ILE A 477 -4.01 23.13 25.34
CA ILE A 477 -4.35 21.92 24.59
C ILE A 477 -5.27 22.31 23.43
N ALA A 478 -4.84 22.02 22.20
CA ALA A 478 -5.56 22.41 21.00
C ALA A 478 -6.04 21.20 20.18
N LEU A 479 -7.25 21.31 19.64
CA LEU A 479 -7.75 20.37 18.63
C LEU A 479 -7.19 20.74 17.25
N ILE A 480 -6.59 19.79 16.56
CA ILE A 480 -6.01 20.01 15.24
C ILE A 480 -7.01 20.60 14.23
N GLN A 481 -8.26 20.11 14.21
CA GLN A 481 -9.31 20.61 13.31
C GLN A 481 -9.71 22.05 13.58
N SER A 482 -9.40 22.56 14.77
CA SER A 482 -9.66 23.96 15.12
C SER A 482 -8.47 24.83 14.80
N LEU A 483 -7.25 24.30 14.89
CA LEU A 483 -6.03 24.99 14.45
C LEU A 483 -6.06 25.24 12.93
N THR A 484 -6.41 24.23 12.13
CA THR A 484 -6.48 24.35 10.65
C THR A 484 -7.51 25.37 10.15
N LYS A 485 -8.51 25.72 10.98
CA LYS A 485 -9.51 26.74 10.67
C LYS A 485 -9.14 28.15 11.17
N HIS A 486 -7.98 28.28 11.83
CA HIS A 486 -7.51 29.58 12.32
C HIS A 486 -6.95 30.42 11.16
N ALA A 487 -7.28 31.70 11.13
CA ALA A 487 -6.85 32.60 10.06
C ALA A 487 -5.32 32.79 10.02
N ASP A 488 -4.67 32.75 11.18
CA ASP A 488 -3.21 32.86 11.34
C ASP A 488 -2.70 31.74 12.24
N ILE A 489 -2.44 30.58 11.64
CA ILE A 489 -1.90 29.41 12.34
C ILE A 489 -0.49 29.70 12.87
N ALA A 490 0.34 30.38 12.07
CA ALA A 490 1.74 30.63 12.39
C ALA A 490 1.90 31.44 13.68
N SER A 491 1.09 32.49 13.85
CA SER A 491 1.08 33.30 15.08
C SER A 491 0.62 32.48 16.29
N LEU A 492 -0.41 31.65 16.12
CA LEU A 492 -0.96 30.87 17.23
C LEU A 492 0.03 29.79 17.71
N VAL A 493 0.63 29.01 16.80
CA VAL A 493 1.54 27.91 17.19
C VAL A 493 2.97 28.37 17.41
N GLY A 494 3.36 29.52 16.86
CA GLY A 494 4.72 30.07 16.95
C GLY A 494 5.09 30.66 18.30
N GLN A 495 4.13 30.84 19.24
CA GLN A 495 4.37 31.43 20.53
C GLN A 495 4.74 30.44 21.66
N TYR A 496 4.89 29.14 21.32
CA TYR A 496 5.24 28.09 22.29
C TYR A 496 6.66 27.62 22.09
N GLY A 497 7.39 27.36 23.17
CA GLY A 497 8.74 26.81 23.16
C GLY A 497 8.75 25.28 23.08
N HIS A 498 7.66 24.64 23.46
CA HIS A 498 7.50 23.19 23.37
C HIS A 498 6.15 22.84 22.72
N VAL A 499 6.18 21.95 21.73
CA VAL A 499 4.99 21.38 21.11
C VAL A 499 4.98 19.87 21.30
N VAL A 500 3.92 19.36 21.94
CA VAL A 500 3.67 17.93 22.12
C VAL A 500 2.59 17.51 21.13
N VAL A 501 2.87 16.52 20.28
CA VAL A 501 1.93 15.99 19.31
C VAL A 501 1.50 14.60 19.73
N ASP A 502 0.29 14.49 20.27
CA ASP A 502 -0.27 13.20 20.66
C ASP A 502 -0.84 12.48 19.44
N GLU A 503 -0.65 11.16 19.41
CA GLU A 503 -0.95 10.30 18.25
C GLU A 503 -0.36 10.87 16.94
N CYS A 504 0.93 11.18 16.96
CA CYS A 504 1.66 11.84 15.86
C CYS A 504 1.62 11.07 14.54
N HIS A 505 1.13 9.82 14.53
CA HIS A 505 0.87 9.06 13.31
C HIS A 505 -0.23 9.69 12.41
N HIS A 506 -0.97 10.68 12.92
CA HIS A 506 -1.91 11.46 12.10
C HIS A 506 -1.24 12.62 11.32
N ILE A 507 0.00 13.01 11.64
CA ILE A 507 0.73 14.11 10.96
C ILE A 507 0.73 14.02 9.43
N PRO A 508 0.88 12.84 8.80
CA PRO A 508 0.87 12.73 7.35
C PRO A 508 -0.45 13.09 6.65
N SER A 509 -1.49 13.48 7.37
CA SER A 509 -2.68 14.10 6.77
C SER A 509 -2.37 15.56 6.39
N THR A 510 -2.85 16.02 5.23
CA THR A 510 -2.56 17.36 4.69
C THR A 510 -2.80 18.48 5.70
N SER A 511 -3.94 18.44 6.38
CA SER A 511 -4.31 19.47 7.36
C SER A 511 -3.43 19.47 8.62
N PHE A 512 -2.96 18.30 9.06
CA PHE A 512 -2.11 18.19 10.24
C PHE A 512 -0.67 18.63 9.91
N ASP A 513 -0.14 18.20 8.76
CA ASP A 513 1.19 18.59 8.29
C ASP A 513 1.30 20.12 8.12
N GLU A 514 0.23 20.77 7.62
CA GLU A 514 0.17 22.22 7.47
C GLU A 514 0.36 22.99 8.80
N VAL A 515 -0.24 22.49 9.90
CA VAL A 515 -0.07 23.09 11.23
C VAL A 515 1.36 22.86 11.75
N ILE A 516 1.86 21.64 11.68
CA ILE A 516 3.19 21.31 12.22
C ILE A 516 4.31 22.05 11.49
N ARG A 517 4.15 22.32 10.20
CA ARG A 517 5.09 23.14 9.41
C ARG A 517 5.28 24.57 9.95
N GLN A 518 4.28 25.12 10.66
CA GLN A 518 4.34 26.48 11.18
C GLN A 518 5.00 26.56 12.57
N VAL A 519 5.33 25.41 13.17
CA VAL A 519 5.86 25.33 14.54
C VAL A 519 7.31 25.80 14.58
N LYS A 520 7.58 26.92 15.29
CA LYS A 520 8.93 27.45 15.54
C LYS A 520 9.50 27.01 16.89
N ALA A 521 8.73 26.24 17.68
CA ALA A 521 9.14 25.77 19.00
C ALA A 521 10.50 25.07 18.94
N ARG A 522 11.38 25.36 19.90
CA ARG A 522 12.64 24.62 20.04
C ARG A 522 12.36 23.13 20.22
N PHE A 523 11.46 22.78 21.11
CA PHE A 523 11.18 21.40 21.45
C PHE A 523 9.93 20.88 20.75
N ILE A 524 10.06 19.70 20.08
CA ILE A 524 8.93 18.98 19.51
C ILE A 524 8.97 17.53 20.01
N THR A 525 7.89 17.08 20.64
CA THR A 525 7.73 15.73 21.16
C THR A 525 6.57 15.03 20.47
N GLY A 526 6.86 14.05 19.63
CA GLY A 526 5.85 13.18 19.03
C GLY A 526 5.58 11.96 19.92
N LEU A 527 4.30 11.65 20.16
CA LEU A 527 3.87 10.48 20.90
C LEU A 527 3.01 9.59 20.00
N SER A 528 3.30 8.29 19.92
CA SER A 528 2.43 7.36 19.20
C SER A 528 2.61 5.92 19.69
N ALA A 529 1.54 5.13 19.61
CA ALA A 529 1.60 3.70 19.81
C ALA A 529 1.99 2.94 18.52
N THR A 530 1.65 3.50 17.36
CA THR A 530 1.86 2.89 16.05
C THR A 530 2.40 3.93 15.09
N LEU A 531 3.66 3.82 14.70
CA LEU A 531 4.27 4.75 13.75
C LEU A 531 4.09 4.31 12.30
N VAL A 532 4.04 2.99 12.06
CA VAL A 532 3.85 2.45 10.71
C VAL A 532 2.41 2.65 10.27
N ARG A 533 2.22 3.33 9.15
CA ARG A 533 0.91 3.62 8.56
C ARG A 533 0.59 2.71 7.40
N LYS A 534 -0.70 2.44 7.19
CA LYS A 534 -1.22 1.67 6.03
C LYS A 534 -0.84 2.28 4.68
N ASP A 535 -0.82 3.63 4.63
CA ASP A 535 -0.51 4.41 3.45
C ASP A 535 1.01 4.62 3.24
N GLY A 536 1.85 4.10 4.14
CA GLY A 536 3.30 4.20 4.07
C GLY A 536 3.89 5.62 4.20
N ARG A 537 3.08 6.62 4.54
CA ARG A 537 3.50 8.02 4.69
C ARG A 537 4.16 8.34 6.04
N HIS A 538 4.50 7.33 6.81
CA HIS A 538 5.16 7.49 8.12
C HIS A 538 6.52 8.25 8.10
N PRO A 539 7.30 8.33 7.00
CA PRO A 539 8.52 9.14 7.00
C PRO A 539 8.26 10.63 7.31
N ILE A 540 7.07 11.17 6.97
CA ILE A 540 6.70 12.55 7.30
C ILE A 540 6.74 12.79 8.81
N ILE A 541 6.41 11.80 9.63
CA ILE A 541 6.42 11.94 11.10
C ILE A 541 7.84 12.23 11.58
N MET A 542 8.83 11.46 11.09
CA MET A 542 10.23 11.66 11.45
C MET A 542 10.79 12.97 10.90
N MET A 543 10.41 13.33 9.68
CA MET A 543 10.81 14.62 9.10
C MET A 543 10.28 15.82 9.90
N ARG A 544 9.10 15.73 10.54
CA ARG A 544 8.48 16.81 11.31
C ARG A 544 8.81 16.79 12.79
N CYS A 545 8.80 15.62 13.41
CA CYS A 545 9.01 15.48 14.87
C CYS A 545 10.41 15.01 15.25
N GLY A 546 11.28 14.73 14.28
CA GLY A 546 12.60 14.14 14.54
C GLY A 546 12.59 12.62 14.61
N ALA A 547 13.75 12.04 14.81
CA ALA A 547 13.96 10.59 14.89
C ALA A 547 13.23 9.96 16.08
N ILE A 548 13.04 8.64 16.03
CA ILE A 548 12.53 7.87 17.17
C ILE A 548 13.64 7.80 18.23
N GLN A 549 13.48 8.52 19.32
CA GLN A 549 14.46 8.56 20.42
C GLN A 549 14.34 7.34 21.35
N HIS A 550 13.11 6.85 21.53
CA HIS A 550 12.86 5.65 22.32
C HIS A 550 11.71 4.83 21.74
N ARG A 551 11.94 3.50 21.67
CA ARG A 551 10.93 2.53 21.22
C ARG A 551 10.71 1.49 22.28
N VAL A 552 9.45 1.31 22.69
CA VAL A 552 9.04 0.28 23.63
C VAL A 552 8.63 -0.98 22.86
N ASN A 553 9.27 -2.09 23.16
CA ASN A 553 8.91 -3.39 22.59
C ASN A 553 7.63 -3.91 23.28
N ALA A 554 6.56 -4.08 22.50
CA ALA A 554 5.27 -4.53 23.03
C ALA A 554 5.33 -5.93 23.66
N LYS A 555 6.15 -6.81 23.10
CA LYS A 555 6.30 -8.20 23.58
C LYS A 555 7.06 -8.25 24.91
N GLU A 556 8.14 -7.49 25.03
CA GLU A 556 8.89 -7.37 26.29
C GLU A 556 8.02 -6.75 27.40
N GLN A 557 7.25 -5.72 27.06
CA GLN A 557 6.33 -5.11 27.99
C GLN A 557 5.20 -6.07 28.44
N ALA A 558 4.75 -6.97 27.57
CA ALA A 558 3.76 -7.98 27.94
C ALA A 558 4.28 -8.95 28.98
N ILE A 559 5.57 -9.32 28.91
CA ILE A 559 6.22 -10.25 29.87
C ILE A 559 6.30 -9.63 31.27
N VAL A 560 6.49 -8.33 31.36
CA VAL A 560 6.65 -7.62 32.66
C VAL A 560 5.30 -7.33 33.34
N ARG A 561 4.18 -7.45 32.62
CA ARG A 561 2.86 -7.19 33.21
C ARG A 561 2.46 -8.31 34.18
N PRO A 562 1.72 -7.97 35.26
CA PRO A 562 1.33 -8.92 36.31
C PRO A 562 0.14 -9.82 35.91
N PHE A 563 -0.15 -9.97 34.61
CA PHE A 563 -1.25 -10.80 34.09
C PHE A 563 -0.91 -11.43 32.76
N GLU A 564 -1.45 -12.60 32.52
CA GLU A 564 -1.26 -13.36 31.28
C GLU A 564 -2.15 -12.82 30.13
N HIS A 565 -1.72 -13.07 28.89
CA HIS A 565 -2.38 -12.57 27.70
C HIS A 565 -2.79 -13.72 26.78
N TYR A 566 -4.09 -13.92 26.56
CA TYR A 566 -4.62 -15.02 25.75
C TYR A 566 -5.51 -14.55 24.62
N VAL A 567 -5.36 -15.18 23.45
CA VAL A 567 -6.32 -15.10 22.35
C VAL A 567 -7.07 -16.42 22.27
N ILE A 568 -8.37 -16.36 22.36
CA ILE A 568 -9.28 -17.47 22.29
C ILE A 568 -9.88 -17.50 20.90
N VAL A 569 -9.41 -18.44 20.08
CA VAL A 569 -9.91 -18.59 18.72
C VAL A 569 -11.27 -19.30 18.74
N ARG A 570 -12.25 -18.70 18.06
CA ARG A 570 -13.62 -19.23 17.92
C ARG A 570 -13.89 -19.50 16.44
N PRO A 571 -13.64 -20.72 15.94
CA PRO A 571 -14.00 -21.08 14.57
C PRO A 571 -15.49 -20.98 14.36
N THR A 572 -15.93 -20.37 13.26
CA THR A 572 -17.36 -20.25 12.91
C THR A 572 -17.71 -21.13 11.72
N SER A 573 -18.98 -21.52 11.64
CA SER A 573 -19.53 -22.25 10.49
C SER A 573 -20.00 -21.33 9.36
N PHE A 574 -19.71 -20.03 9.42
CA PHE A 574 -20.16 -19.04 8.46
C PHE A 574 -19.75 -19.38 7.03
N ARG A 575 -20.74 -19.38 6.12
CA ARG A 575 -20.54 -19.51 4.67
C ARG A 575 -21.42 -18.50 3.95
N PRO A 576 -20.88 -17.75 2.98
CA PRO A 576 -21.68 -16.80 2.21
C PRO A 576 -22.75 -17.55 1.37
N LEU A 577 -23.96 -16.99 1.33
CA LEU A 577 -25.09 -17.55 0.60
C LEU A 577 -24.89 -17.56 -0.92
N LYS A 578 -24.16 -16.58 -1.44
CA LYS A 578 -23.80 -16.54 -2.86
C LYS A 578 -22.55 -17.36 -3.06
N GLN A 579 -22.67 -18.47 -3.81
CA GLN A 579 -21.49 -19.18 -4.30
C GLN A 579 -20.52 -18.19 -4.97
N ILE A 580 -19.26 -18.25 -4.57
CA ILE A 580 -18.20 -17.46 -5.16
C ILE A 580 -18.00 -17.98 -6.58
N ASN A 581 -18.76 -17.47 -7.56
CA ASN A 581 -18.38 -17.61 -8.95
C ASN A 581 -17.07 -16.86 -9.14
N GLU A 582 -16.02 -17.54 -9.56
CA GLU A 582 -14.62 -17.04 -9.68
C GLU A 582 -14.47 -15.74 -10.48
N ASN A 583 -15.48 -15.35 -11.25
CA ASN A 583 -15.52 -14.16 -12.10
C ASN A 583 -16.24 -12.92 -11.49
N LEU A 584 -16.92 -13.05 -10.35
CA LEU A 584 -17.59 -11.94 -9.67
C LEU A 584 -16.88 -11.69 -8.34
N ARG A 585 -16.10 -10.63 -8.25
CA ARG A 585 -15.61 -10.12 -6.96
C ARG A 585 -16.81 -9.88 -6.07
N ILE A 586 -16.99 -10.71 -5.03
CA ILE A 586 -17.89 -10.36 -3.92
C ILE A 586 -17.43 -9.01 -3.42
N GLN A 587 -18.30 -8.01 -3.47
CA GLN A 587 -17.98 -6.73 -2.88
C GLN A 587 -17.81 -6.97 -1.37
N PHE A 588 -16.71 -6.52 -0.81
CA PHE A 588 -16.37 -6.65 0.61
C PHE A 588 -17.56 -6.24 1.53
N GLN A 589 -18.36 -5.29 1.06
CA GLN A 589 -19.55 -4.81 1.76
C GLN A 589 -20.67 -5.89 1.86
N ASP A 590 -20.90 -6.67 0.80
CA ASP A 590 -21.90 -7.71 0.78
C ASP A 590 -21.54 -8.84 1.76
N LEU A 591 -20.25 -9.25 1.74
CA LEU A 591 -19.75 -10.26 2.66
C LEU A 591 -19.88 -9.84 4.13
N TYR A 592 -19.61 -8.57 4.44
CA TYR A 592 -19.78 -8.04 5.80
C TYR A 592 -21.25 -7.99 6.20
N SER A 593 -22.18 -7.70 5.28
CA SER A 593 -23.60 -7.71 5.54
C SER A 593 -24.11 -9.12 5.86
N GLU A 594 -23.62 -10.12 5.15
CA GLU A 594 -23.95 -11.53 5.43
C GLU A 594 -23.37 -11.98 6.79
N LEU A 595 -22.12 -11.64 7.12
CA LEU A 595 -21.49 -11.90 8.42
C LEU A 595 -22.29 -11.32 9.60
N MET A 596 -22.77 -10.07 9.44
CA MET A 596 -23.56 -9.39 10.49
C MET A 596 -24.92 -10.02 10.70
N SER A 597 -25.51 -10.62 9.68
CA SER A 597 -26.83 -11.25 9.72
C SER A 597 -26.80 -12.74 10.06
N ASP A 598 -25.62 -13.36 10.16
CA ASP A 598 -25.47 -14.77 10.48
C ASP A 598 -25.93 -15.05 11.93
N VAL A 599 -27.02 -15.83 12.04
CA VAL A 599 -27.69 -16.08 13.31
C VAL A 599 -26.81 -16.93 14.24
N TYR A 600 -26.19 -17.98 13.72
CA TYR A 600 -25.35 -18.89 14.53
C TYR A 600 -24.13 -18.20 15.07
N ARG A 601 -23.47 -17.40 14.24
CA ARG A 601 -22.31 -16.58 14.61
C ARG A 601 -22.67 -15.56 15.70
N ASN A 602 -23.78 -14.86 15.55
CA ASN A 602 -24.26 -13.90 16.55
C ASN A 602 -24.67 -14.57 17.87
N GLN A 603 -25.27 -15.77 17.81
CA GLN A 603 -25.56 -16.56 19.00
C GLN A 603 -24.29 -17.00 19.72
N MET A 604 -23.26 -17.46 18.98
CA MET A 604 -21.95 -17.82 19.55
C MET A 604 -21.33 -16.62 20.29
N ILE A 605 -21.32 -15.44 19.66
CA ILE A 605 -20.83 -14.21 20.28
C ILE A 605 -21.56 -13.94 21.60
N CYS A 606 -22.88 -14.01 21.60
CA CYS A 606 -23.69 -13.78 22.80
C CYS A 606 -23.41 -14.80 23.91
N LEU A 607 -23.24 -16.08 23.56
CA LEU A 607 -22.93 -17.14 24.55
C LEU A 607 -21.54 -16.89 25.16
N ASP A 608 -20.56 -16.50 24.38
CA ASP A 608 -19.21 -16.18 24.87
C ASP A 608 -19.22 -14.96 25.80
N VAL A 609 -20.04 -13.94 25.52
CA VAL A 609 -20.25 -12.79 26.42
C VAL A 609 -20.84 -13.25 27.75
N ILE A 610 -21.91 -14.05 27.72
CA ILE A 610 -22.57 -14.56 28.93
C ILE A 610 -21.61 -15.43 29.74
N HIS A 611 -20.79 -16.24 29.06
CA HIS A 611 -19.80 -17.08 29.72
C HIS A 611 -18.71 -16.20 30.41
N ALA A 612 -18.18 -15.21 29.73
CA ALA A 612 -17.20 -14.28 30.31
C ALA A 612 -17.76 -13.57 31.54
N VAL A 613 -19.00 -13.07 31.48
CA VAL A 613 -19.67 -12.42 32.59
C VAL A 613 -19.86 -13.36 33.79
N LYS A 614 -20.30 -14.60 33.55
CA LYS A 614 -20.41 -15.63 34.61
C LYS A 614 -19.09 -15.97 35.30
N GLN A 615 -17.97 -15.77 34.60
CA GLN A 615 -16.63 -15.91 35.17
C GLN A 615 -16.16 -14.65 35.96
N GLY A 616 -17.06 -13.67 36.12
CA GLY A 616 -16.74 -12.40 36.79
C GLY A 616 -15.89 -11.45 35.93
N ARG A 617 -15.78 -11.65 34.63
CA ARG A 617 -15.00 -10.83 33.71
C ARG A 617 -15.77 -9.59 33.26
N SER A 618 -15.03 -8.59 32.79
CA SER A 618 -15.57 -7.32 32.27
C SER A 618 -15.35 -7.21 30.75
N PRO A 619 -16.28 -7.79 29.93
CA PRO A 619 -16.10 -7.84 28.49
C PRO A 619 -16.43 -6.52 27.79
N ILE A 620 -15.65 -6.26 26.72
CA ILE A 620 -15.96 -5.27 25.69
C ILE A 620 -16.15 -5.98 24.34
N ILE A 621 -17.26 -5.70 23.70
CA ILE A 621 -17.63 -6.24 22.38
C ILE A 621 -17.38 -5.15 21.34
N LEU A 622 -16.53 -5.45 20.35
CA LEU A 622 -16.21 -4.51 19.28
C LEU A 622 -16.80 -4.96 17.96
N THR A 623 -17.54 -4.06 17.33
CA THR A 623 -18.00 -4.18 15.96
C THR A 623 -17.64 -2.94 15.14
N GLU A 624 -17.51 -3.07 13.81
CA GLU A 624 -17.20 -1.95 12.91
C GLU A 624 -18.46 -1.28 12.32
N ARG A 625 -19.66 -1.84 12.59
CA ARG A 625 -20.91 -1.42 11.97
C ARG A 625 -22.02 -1.21 13.00
N ASN A 626 -22.76 -0.11 12.84
CA ASN A 626 -23.89 0.21 13.72
C ASN A 626 -25.04 -0.81 13.61
N GLU A 627 -25.30 -1.33 12.41
CA GLU A 627 -26.33 -2.35 12.17
C GLU A 627 -26.03 -3.62 12.98
N HIS A 628 -24.77 -4.06 13.00
CA HIS A 628 -24.37 -5.23 13.79
C HIS A 628 -24.44 -4.96 15.29
N LEU A 629 -24.10 -3.74 15.71
CA LEU A 629 -24.25 -3.31 17.09
C LEU A 629 -25.72 -3.42 17.55
N ASP A 630 -26.68 -2.95 16.72
CA ASP A 630 -28.10 -3.02 17.03
C ASP A 630 -28.59 -4.48 17.14
N VAL A 631 -28.08 -5.39 16.30
CA VAL A 631 -28.38 -6.84 16.38
C VAL A 631 -27.88 -7.43 17.71
N LEU A 632 -26.61 -7.19 18.05
CA LEU A 632 -26.02 -7.72 19.29
C LEU A 632 -26.67 -7.11 20.55
N GLN A 633 -27.03 -5.82 20.51
CA GLN A 633 -27.75 -5.16 21.59
C GLN A 633 -29.09 -5.83 21.88
N LYS A 634 -29.89 -6.12 20.84
CA LYS A 634 -31.19 -6.83 20.99
C LYS A 634 -31.02 -8.21 21.59
N LEU A 635 -29.95 -8.92 21.24
CA LEU A 635 -29.71 -10.28 21.75
C LEU A 635 -29.20 -10.31 23.19
N LEU A 636 -28.56 -9.26 23.66
CA LEU A 636 -27.87 -9.20 24.97
C LEU A 636 -28.70 -8.46 26.05
N VAL A 637 -29.56 -7.51 25.67
CA VAL A 637 -30.23 -6.60 26.62
C VAL A 637 -31.04 -7.31 27.71
N SER A 638 -31.57 -8.48 27.41
CA SER A 638 -32.33 -9.29 28.38
C SER A 638 -31.52 -10.35 29.11
N LYS A 639 -30.22 -10.47 28.79
CA LYS A 639 -29.34 -11.57 29.24
C LYS A 639 -28.19 -11.13 30.14
N VAL A 640 -27.94 -9.83 30.22
CA VAL A 640 -26.88 -9.24 31.04
C VAL A 640 -27.46 -8.11 31.89
N GLN A 641 -26.96 -7.93 33.11
CA GLN A 641 -27.50 -6.96 34.05
C GLN A 641 -27.28 -5.52 33.60
N HIS A 642 -26.04 -5.19 33.19
CA HIS A 642 -25.68 -3.85 32.72
C HIS A 642 -25.04 -3.93 31.33
N LEU A 643 -25.74 -3.47 30.30
CA LEU A 643 -25.26 -3.34 28.94
C LEU A 643 -25.08 -1.85 28.59
N ILE A 644 -23.83 -1.40 28.44
CA ILE A 644 -23.46 -0.04 28.08
C ILE A 644 -23.14 0.01 26.58
N VAL A 645 -23.85 0.85 25.82
CA VAL A 645 -23.67 0.98 24.37
C VAL A 645 -22.94 2.25 24.04
N LEU A 646 -21.81 2.14 23.32
CA LEU A 646 -20.95 3.26 22.92
C LEU A 646 -20.75 3.23 21.41
N ARG A 647 -21.33 4.19 20.67
CA ARG A 647 -21.25 4.25 19.22
C ARG A 647 -20.97 5.63 18.65
N GLY A 648 -20.46 5.68 17.44
CA GLY A 648 -20.30 6.93 16.69
C GLY A 648 -21.66 7.62 16.46
N GLY A 649 -21.69 8.96 16.53
CA GLY A 649 -22.92 9.73 16.31
C GLY A 649 -23.77 9.99 17.57
N MET A 650 -23.37 9.48 18.75
CA MET A 650 -24.04 9.84 20.02
C MET A 650 -23.89 11.34 20.32
N THR A 651 -24.94 11.93 20.89
CA THR A 651 -24.84 13.33 21.36
C THR A 651 -23.88 13.42 22.56
N ALA A 652 -23.32 14.60 22.79
CA ALA A 652 -22.42 14.83 23.94
C ALA A 652 -23.13 14.52 25.29
N LYS A 653 -24.45 14.68 25.36
CA LYS A 653 -25.28 14.38 26.54
C LYS A 653 -25.37 12.87 26.75
N ASP A 654 -25.71 12.10 25.70
CA ASP A 654 -25.85 10.65 25.77
C ASP A 654 -24.51 9.99 26.08
N MET A 655 -23.42 10.49 25.48
CA MET A 655 -22.06 10.05 25.77
C MET A 655 -21.68 10.26 27.24
N LYS A 656 -21.94 11.45 27.78
CA LYS A 656 -21.67 11.75 29.18
C LYS A 656 -22.51 10.86 30.10
N GLN A 657 -23.76 10.60 29.76
CA GLN A 657 -24.64 9.73 30.53
C GLN A 657 -24.14 8.27 30.51
N ALA A 658 -23.77 7.72 29.34
CA ALA A 658 -23.23 6.37 29.22
C ALA A 658 -21.91 6.21 30.01
N MET A 659 -21.03 7.21 29.98
CA MET A 659 -19.77 7.19 30.75
C MET A 659 -20.03 7.29 32.25
N ALA A 660 -20.98 8.13 32.69
CA ALA A 660 -21.38 8.21 34.08
C ALA A 660 -22.00 6.89 34.58
N GLN A 661 -22.83 6.27 33.78
CA GLN A 661 -23.40 4.95 34.05
C GLN A 661 -22.30 3.89 34.18
N LEU A 662 -21.34 3.85 33.25
CA LEU A 662 -20.20 2.94 33.29
C LEU A 662 -19.39 3.04 34.56
N THR A 663 -19.18 4.29 35.05
CA THR A 663 -18.41 4.57 36.26
C THR A 663 -19.19 4.28 37.55
N SER A 664 -20.54 4.35 37.51
CA SER A 664 -21.40 4.14 38.68
C SER A 664 -21.66 2.68 39.01
N ILE A 665 -21.38 1.74 38.08
CA ILE A 665 -21.60 0.31 38.31
C ILE A 665 -20.57 -0.22 39.31
N PRO A 666 -21.02 -0.82 40.45
CA PRO A 666 -20.12 -1.40 41.43
C PRO A 666 -19.17 -2.46 40.86
N MET A 667 -18.07 -2.69 41.56
CA MET A 667 -17.04 -3.65 41.10
C MET A 667 -17.53 -5.10 41.09
N GLU A 668 -18.44 -5.42 41.95
CA GLU A 668 -19.02 -6.75 42.14
C GLU A 668 -20.14 -7.04 41.14
N GLU A 669 -20.68 -6.02 40.50
CA GLU A 669 -21.76 -6.18 39.54
C GLU A 669 -21.23 -6.44 38.14
N GLU A 670 -21.96 -7.31 37.43
CA GLU A 670 -21.65 -7.63 36.03
C GLU A 670 -21.90 -6.42 35.11
N ARG A 671 -21.03 -6.22 34.14
CA ARG A 671 -21.20 -5.20 33.12
C ARG A 671 -20.62 -5.63 31.79
N VAL A 672 -21.27 -5.22 30.73
CA VAL A 672 -20.84 -5.45 29.34
C VAL A 672 -20.80 -4.14 28.59
N VAL A 673 -19.70 -3.87 27.90
CA VAL A 673 -19.58 -2.72 27.01
C VAL A 673 -19.73 -3.20 25.56
N LEU A 674 -20.68 -2.63 24.83
CA LEU A 674 -20.86 -2.87 23.40
C LEU A 674 -20.51 -1.60 22.63
N ALA A 675 -19.47 -1.64 21.79
CA ALA A 675 -18.93 -0.44 21.18
C ALA A 675 -18.56 -0.61 19.70
N THR A 676 -18.57 0.51 18.96
CA THR A 676 -17.96 0.55 17.63
C THR A 676 -16.44 0.75 17.74
N GLY A 677 -15.67 0.06 16.87
CA GLY A 677 -14.22 0.04 16.91
C GLY A 677 -13.60 1.43 16.85
N ARG A 678 -14.15 2.32 16.03
CA ARG A 678 -13.71 3.72 15.93
C ARG A 678 -13.78 4.47 17.26
N PHE A 679 -14.79 4.18 18.08
CA PHE A 679 -14.96 4.83 19.39
C PHE A 679 -13.90 4.35 20.40
N VAL A 680 -13.62 3.05 20.41
CA VAL A 680 -12.67 2.46 21.36
C VAL A 680 -11.22 2.71 20.95
N GLY A 681 -10.95 2.82 19.65
CA GLY A 681 -9.60 3.04 19.11
C GLY A 681 -8.93 4.29 19.68
N GLU A 682 -9.68 5.38 19.89
CA GLU A 682 -9.15 6.70 20.22
C GLU A 682 -9.83 7.28 21.45
N GLY A 683 -9.16 7.20 22.60
CA GLY A 683 -9.57 7.95 23.81
C GLY A 683 -10.41 7.21 24.82
N PHE A 684 -10.97 6.01 24.55
CA PHE A 684 -11.68 5.23 25.55
C PHE A 684 -10.68 4.58 26.53
N ASP A 685 -10.90 4.74 27.82
CA ASP A 685 -10.02 4.26 28.89
C ASP A 685 -10.83 3.71 30.07
N ASP A 686 -10.71 2.41 30.33
CA ASP A 686 -11.34 1.72 31.46
C ASP A 686 -10.42 0.58 31.94
N ALA A 687 -9.90 0.73 33.14
CA ALA A 687 -8.95 -0.22 33.71
C ALA A 687 -9.55 -1.58 34.07
N ARG A 688 -10.87 -1.67 34.30
CA ARG A 688 -11.57 -2.91 34.64
C ARG A 688 -11.68 -3.89 33.47
N LEU A 689 -11.58 -3.42 32.21
CA LEU A 689 -11.73 -4.29 31.04
C LEU A 689 -10.62 -5.34 30.97
N ASP A 690 -11.00 -6.60 30.91
CA ASP A 690 -10.11 -7.76 30.83
C ASP A 690 -10.42 -8.71 29.67
N THR A 691 -11.55 -8.54 29.00
CA THR A 691 -12.00 -9.40 27.92
C THR A 691 -12.45 -8.56 26.72
N LEU A 692 -11.95 -8.90 25.52
CA LEU A 692 -12.29 -8.25 24.25
C LEU A 692 -12.89 -9.27 23.29
N LEU A 693 -14.07 -9.01 22.74
CA LEU A 693 -14.69 -9.81 21.70
C LEU A 693 -14.61 -9.06 20.36
N MET A 694 -13.83 -9.58 19.42
CA MET A 694 -13.64 -9.00 18.08
C MET A 694 -14.64 -9.60 17.11
N THR A 695 -15.81 -8.99 16.99
CA THR A 695 -16.96 -9.59 16.29
C THR A 695 -16.92 -9.46 14.77
N LEU A 696 -16.08 -8.61 14.19
CA LEU A 696 -15.90 -8.48 12.74
C LEU A 696 -14.42 -8.57 12.37
N PRO A 697 -14.09 -9.16 11.22
CA PRO A 697 -12.71 -9.37 10.82
C PRO A 697 -11.98 -8.06 10.52
N ILE A 698 -10.88 -7.82 11.21
CA ILE A 698 -9.94 -6.71 11.02
C ILE A 698 -8.60 -7.31 10.60
N SER A 699 -7.88 -6.68 9.67
CA SER A 699 -6.61 -7.19 9.17
C SER A 699 -5.41 -6.28 9.47
N TRP A 700 -5.65 -5.08 10.01
CA TRP A 700 -4.58 -4.11 10.24
C TRP A 700 -3.95 -4.28 11.63
N LYS A 701 -2.64 -4.64 11.64
CA LYS A 701 -1.84 -4.87 12.85
C LYS A 701 -1.90 -3.70 13.86
N GLY A 702 -1.84 -2.46 13.38
CA GLY A 702 -1.91 -1.26 14.23
C GLY A 702 -3.25 -1.13 14.95
N THR A 703 -4.38 -1.38 14.26
CA THR A 703 -5.72 -1.33 14.87
C THR A 703 -5.88 -2.42 15.93
N ILE A 704 -5.39 -3.64 15.65
CA ILE A 704 -5.42 -4.74 16.62
C ILE A 704 -4.62 -4.35 17.87
N ALA A 705 -3.40 -3.85 17.70
CA ALA A 705 -2.56 -3.43 18.82
C ALA A 705 -3.21 -2.31 19.68
N GLN A 706 -3.96 -1.38 19.03
CA GLN A 706 -4.75 -0.36 19.75
C GLN A 706 -5.88 -0.97 20.55
N TYR A 707 -6.64 -1.92 19.97
CA TYR A 707 -7.80 -2.52 20.65
C TYR A 707 -7.38 -3.41 21.80
N VAL A 708 -6.46 -4.33 21.60
CA VAL A 708 -5.96 -5.20 22.67
C VAL A 708 -5.22 -4.39 23.74
N GLY A 709 -4.59 -3.29 23.37
CA GLY A 709 -3.94 -2.36 24.29
C GLY A 709 -4.89 -1.72 25.31
N ARG A 710 -6.21 -1.72 25.07
CA ARG A 710 -7.20 -1.25 26.06
C ARG A 710 -7.32 -2.21 27.24
N LEU A 711 -7.05 -3.49 27.05
CA LEU A 711 -7.04 -4.48 28.13
C LEU A 711 -5.78 -4.38 29.02
N HIS A 712 -4.74 -3.69 28.54
CA HIS A 712 -3.42 -3.66 29.20
C HIS A 712 -3.32 -2.65 30.36
N ARG A 713 -4.40 -1.98 30.73
CA ARG A 713 -4.43 -1.14 31.94
C ARG A 713 -4.28 -2.00 33.19
N LEU A 714 -3.41 -1.56 34.10
CA LEU A 714 -3.23 -2.24 35.37
C LEU A 714 -4.48 -2.11 36.23
N HIS A 715 -4.89 -3.21 36.83
CA HIS A 715 -6.00 -3.30 37.78
C HIS A 715 -5.73 -4.47 38.72
N ASP A 716 -5.95 -4.26 40.03
CA ASP A 716 -5.53 -5.20 41.07
C ASP A 716 -6.19 -6.58 40.98
N LEU A 717 -7.42 -6.65 40.42
CA LEU A 717 -8.16 -7.90 40.25
C LEU A 717 -7.80 -8.66 38.95
N LYS A 718 -6.98 -8.06 38.09
CA LYS A 718 -6.71 -8.62 36.77
C LYS A 718 -5.58 -9.63 36.82
N LYS A 719 -5.89 -10.91 36.63
CA LYS A 719 -4.91 -12.02 36.54
C LYS A 719 -4.55 -12.38 35.11
N GLU A 720 -5.48 -12.21 34.20
CA GLU A 720 -5.34 -12.54 32.78
C GLU A 720 -6.25 -11.68 31.92
N VAL A 721 -5.89 -11.50 30.66
CA VAL A 721 -6.70 -10.81 29.65
C VAL A 721 -7.00 -11.73 28.49
N HIS A 722 -8.25 -11.72 28.02
CA HIS A 722 -8.73 -12.56 26.95
C HIS A 722 -9.19 -11.76 25.73
N VAL A 723 -8.81 -12.25 24.55
CA VAL A 723 -9.33 -11.75 23.27
C VAL A 723 -10.03 -12.90 22.56
N TYR A 724 -11.34 -12.81 22.39
CA TYR A 724 -12.11 -13.73 21.56
C TYR A 724 -12.05 -13.29 20.11
N ASP A 725 -11.48 -14.14 19.25
CA ASP A 725 -11.36 -13.90 17.80
C ASP A 725 -12.20 -14.91 17.03
N TYR A 726 -13.23 -14.42 16.34
CA TYR A 726 -14.15 -15.24 15.54
C TYR A 726 -13.56 -15.51 14.18
N ALA A 727 -13.07 -16.73 13.96
CA ALA A 727 -12.34 -17.16 12.78
C ALA A 727 -13.29 -17.79 11.76
N ASP A 728 -13.59 -17.07 10.69
CA ASP A 728 -14.49 -17.48 9.59
C ASP A 728 -13.65 -18.21 8.51
N LEU A 729 -13.14 -19.40 8.84
CA LEU A 729 -12.11 -20.14 8.07
C LEU A 729 -12.60 -20.67 6.71
N ALA A 730 -13.91 -20.91 6.56
CA ALA A 730 -14.50 -21.39 5.32
C ALA A 730 -14.43 -20.37 4.15
N VAL A 731 -14.09 -19.12 4.42
CA VAL A 731 -13.94 -18.06 3.42
C VAL A 731 -12.46 -17.69 3.26
N PRO A 732 -11.81 -18.01 2.15
CA PRO A 732 -10.35 -17.84 1.98
C PRO A 732 -9.83 -16.42 2.24
N MET A 733 -10.64 -15.40 1.98
CA MET A 733 -10.28 -14.02 2.29
C MET A 733 -10.28 -13.74 3.79
N LEU A 734 -11.28 -14.24 4.52
CA LEU A 734 -11.43 -14.06 5.96
C LEU A 734 -10.38 -14.88 6.72
N ASP A 735 -10.05 -16.07 6.24
CA ASP A 735 -8.95 -16.89 6.75
C ASP A 735 -7.62 -16.14 6.64
N ARG A 736 -7.27 -15.60 5.46
CA ARG A 736 -6.05 -14.76 5.34
C ARG A 736 -6.06 -13.55 6.27
N MET A 737 -7.22 -12.96 6.54
CA MET A 737 -7.33 -11.87 7.51
C MET A 737 -7.10 -12.38 8.95
N PHE A 738 -7.59 -13.57 9.27
CA PHE A 738 -7.35 -14.23 10.56
C PHE A 738 -5.87 -14.52 10.78
N GLN A 739 -5.17 -15.11 9.81
CA GLN A 739 -3.72 -15.37 9.90
C GLN A 739 -2.90 -14.09 10.17
N ARG A 740 -3.29 -12.97 9.54
CA ARG A 740 -2.67 -11.67 9.82
C ARG A 740 -2.95 -11.18 11.25
N ARG A 741 -4.15 -11.47 11.80
CA ARG A 741 -4.46 -11.16 13.19
C ARG A 741 -3.63 -11.99 14.15
N CYS A 742 -3.45 -13.27 13.89
CA CYS A 742 -2.59 -14.14 14.69
C CYS A 742 -1.17 -13.57 14.81
N SER A 743 -0.54 -13.22 13.70
CA SER A 743 0.78 -12.58 13.69
C SER A 743 0.80 -11.23 14.44
N ALA A 744 -0.32 -10.48 14.43
CA ALA A 744 -0.43 -9.24 15.18
C ALA A 744 -0.51 -9.50 16.69
N TYR A 745 -1.31 -10.47 17.15
CA TYR A 745 -1.42 -10.85 18.54
C TYR A 745 -0.08 -11.31 19.14
N GLU A 746 0.65 -12.17 18.43
CA GLU A 746 1.98 -12.61 18.84
C GLU A 746 2.97 -11.46 18.97
N SER A 747 2.91 -10.50 18.06
CA SER A 747 3.82 -9.35 18.11
C SER A 747 3.59 -8.45 19.32
N VAL A 748 2.43 -8.57 19.99
CA VAL A 748 2.10 -7.85 21.22
C VAL A 748 2.10 -8.75 22.47
N GLY A 749 2.57 -10.02 22.33
CA GLY A 749 2.84 -10.92 23.44
C GLY A 749 1.66 -11.78 23.89
N TYR A 750 0.61 -11.97 23.06
CA TYR A 750 -0.49 -12.88 23.37
C TYR A 750 -0.15 -14.32 23.00
N LYS A 751 -0.60 -15.26 23.83
CA LYS A 751 -0.61 -16.69 23.57
C LYS A 751 -1.94 -17.06 22.90
N ILE A 752 -1.88 -17.80 21.79
CA ILE A 752 -3.09 -18.19 21.03
C ILE A 752 -3.56 -19.55 21.54
N ILE A 753 -4.82 -19.60 21.97
CA ILE A 753 -5.48 -20.80 22.45
C ILE A 753 -6.57 -21.20 21.46
N GLN A 754 -6.54 -22.45 21.01
CA GLN A 754 -7.65 -23.05 20.27
C GLN A 754 -8.40 -24.02 21.16
N PRO A 755 -9.73 -23.95 21.23
CA PRO A 755 -10.52 -24.92 21.96
C PRO A 755 -10.45 -26.29 21.28
N ALA A 756 -10.17 -27.33 22.03
CA ALA A 756 -10.10 -28.71 21.54
C ALA A 756 -11.50 -29.30 21.23
N SER A 757 -12.55 -28.73 21.78
CA SER A 757 -13.94 -29.13 21.51
C SER A 757 -14.85 -27.91 21.51
N ALA A 758 -15.90 -27.99 20.70
CA ALA A 758 -16.99 -27.06 20.81
C ALA A 758 -17.63 -27.14 22.19
N TYR A 759 -18.00 -26.00 22.70
CA TYR A 759 -18.82 -25.70 23.84
C TYR A 759 -19.80 -26.85 24.27
N PRO A 760 -20.06 -27.18 25.57
CA PRO A 760 -19.55 -26.58 26.80
C PRO A 760 -18.55 -27.48 27.51
N GLY A 761 -17.40 -27.36 27.51
CA GLY A 761 -16.36 -28.17 28.16
C GLY A 761 -15.00 -27.78 27.71
N TRP A 762 -14.95 -26.57 27.27
CA TRP A 762 -13.81 -25.98 26.70
C TRP A 762 -12.67 -25.86 27.71
N PRO A 763 -11.56 -26.59 27.51
CA PRO A 763 -10.38 -26.39 28.33
C PRO A 763 -9.62 -25.14 27.84
N PRO A 764 -9.44 -24.13 28.70
CA PRO A 764 -8.67 -22.94 28.36
C PRO A 764 -7.15 -23.21 28.14
N ASP A 765 -6.72 -24.46 28.27
CA ASP A 765 -5.29 -24.78 28.48
C ASP A 765 -4.56 -25.28 27.26
N VAL A 766 -5.21 -25.41 26.11
CA VAL A 766 -4.55 -25.87 24.88
C VAL A 766 -3.89 -24.68 24.18
N VAL A 767 -2.64 -24.42 24.50
CA VAL A 767 -1.80 -23.47 23.79
C VAL A 767 -1.25 -24.14 22.54
N LEU A 768 -1.72 -23.74 21.35
CA LEU A 768 -1.10 -24.14 20.10
C LEU A 768 -0.03 -23.12 19.72
N PRO A 769 1.22 -23.56 19.47
CA PRO A 769 2.19 -22.69 18.82
C PRO A 769 1.63 -22.29 17.45
N VAL A 770 1.77 -21.05 17.05
CA VAL A 770 1.28 -20.50 15.76
C VAL A 770 1.94 -21.15 14.55
N ASP A 771 2.99 -21.92 14.79
CA ASP A 771 3.89 -22.48 13.78
C ASP A 771 3.73 -24.00 13.46
N PRO A 772 2.81 -24.78 14.04
CA PRO A 772 2.67 -26.20 13.63
C PRO A 772 1.97 -26.36 12.28
N LEU A 773 1.24 -25.35 11.80
CA LEU A 773 0.62 -25.39 10.46
C LEU A 773 1.67 -25.33 9.33
N TRP A 774 2.92 -24.97 9.64
CA TRP A 774 3.98 -24.72 8.66
C TRP A 774 5.24 -25.59 8.86
N LYS A 775 5.32 -26.39 9.93
CA LYS A 775 6.45 -27.27 10.23
C LYS A 775 6.03 -28.70 10.63
N GLY A 776 5.51 -29.44 9.67
CA GLY A 776 5.74 -30.87 9.61
C GLY A 776 4.87 -31.83 10.42
N ASP A 777 3.90 -31.42 11.23
CA ASP A 777 2.96 -32.37 11.88
C ASP A 777 1.51 -32.17 11.39
N TYR A 778 1.33 -32.48 10.11
CA TYR A 778 0.02 -32.38 9.46
C TYR A 778 -0.98 -33.43 9.94
N SER A 779 -0.53 -34.62 10.31
CA SER A 779 -1.41 -35.73 10.70
C SER A 779 -2.17 -35.45 12.00
N SER A 780 -1.50 -34.83 12.99
CA SER A 780 -2.15 -34.45 14.24
C SER A 780 -3.07 -33.25 14.08
N THR A 781 -2.73 -32.30 13.22
CA THR A 781 -3.56 -31.13 12.91
C THR A 781 -4.83 -31.53 12.12
N ILE A 782 -4.71 -32.44 11.16
CA ILE A 782 -5.82 -32.99 10.39
C ILE A 782 -6.74 -33.81 11.29
N ARG A 783 -6.21 -34.70 12.15
CA ARG A 783 -7.02 -35.47 13.12
C ARG A 783 -7.77 -34.58 14.11
N ARG A 784 -7.18 -33.43 14.51
CA ARG A 784 -7.86 -32.43 15.34
C ARG A 784 -8.98 -31.71 14.60
N LEU A 785 -8.73 -31.21 13.38
CA LEU A 785 -9.74 -30.53 12.54
C LEU A 785 -10.94 -31.45 12.27
N VAL A 786 -10.72 -32.75 12.16
CA VAL A 786 -11.75 -33.78 11.99
C VAL A 786 -12.49 -34.05 13.31
N ALA A 787 -11.77 -34.14 14.43
CA ALA A 787 -12.38 -34.36 15.76
C ALA A 787 -13.24 -33.18 16.22
N ASP A 788 -12.93 -31.95 15.76
CA ASP A 788 -13.64 -30.71 16.13
C ASP A 788 -14.94 -30.45 15.33
N GLY A 789 -15.38 -31.40 14.50
CA GLY A 789 -16.72 -31.38 13.88
C GLY A 789 -16.93 -30.29 12.81
N LEU A 790 -15.89 -29.91 12.10
CA LEU A 790 -15.98 -28.99 10.97
C LEU A 790 -16.72 -29.65 9.80
N ASP A 791 -17.98 -29.35 9.62
CA ASP A 791 -18.81 -29.71 8.46
C ASP A 791 -18.36 -28.98 7.19
N SER A 792 -17.17 -29.31 6.70
CA SER A 792 -16.64 -28.80 5.45
C SER A 792 -16.40 -29.97 4.50
N PRO A 793 -16.58 -29.81 3.18
CA PRO A 793 -16.15 -30.83 2.21
C PRO A 793 -14.70 -31.26 2.39
N LEU A 794 -13.83 -30.36 2.84
CA LEU A 794 -12.47 -30.64 3.26
C LEU A 794 -12.40 -31.45 4.56
N ALA A 795 -13.25 -31.19 5.56
CA ALA A 795 -13.28 -31.93 6.82
C ALA A 795 -13.85 -33.33 6.66
N GLN A 796 -14.87 -33.49 5.81
CA GLN A 796 -15.42 -34.79 5.43
C GLN A 796 -14.38 -35.61 4.63
N LEU A 797 -13.64 -34.93 3.77
CA LEU A 797 -12.53 -35.47 3.02
C LEU A 797 -11.35 -35.87 3.94
N PHE A 798 -11.09 -35.11 5.00
CA PHE A 798 -10.08 -35.42 6.02
C PHE A 798 -10.50 -36.49 7.02
N SER A 799 -11.82 -36.64 7.26
CA SER A 799 -12.38 -37.77 8.02
C SER A 799 -12.02 -39.12 7.37
N ASP A 800 -12.10 -39.17 6.05
CA ASP A 800 -11.77 -40.36 5.30
C ASP A 800 -10.24 -40.64 5.26
N ILE A 801 -9.38 -39.60 5.38
CA ILE A 801 -7.91 -39.73 5.48
C ILE A 801 -7.49 -40.42 6.77
N SER A 802 -8.25 -40.25 7.87
CA SER A 802 -7.94 -40.89 9.15
C SER A 802 -8.08 -42.44 9.14
N THR A 803 -8.64 -43.02 8.07
CA THR A 803 -8.79 -44.45 7.89
C THR A 803 -7.66 -45.12 7.11
N LEU A 804 -6.72 -44.34 6.55
CA LEU A 804 -5.53 -44.87 5.88
C LEU A 804 -4.40 -45.15 6.86
N GLU A 805 -3.62 -46.22 6.60
CA GLU A 805 -2.45 -46.57 7.40
C GLU A 805 -1.44 -45.42 7.46
N SER A 806 -1.02 -45.04 8.65
CA SER A 806 -0.36 -43.79 9.04
C SER A 806 0.98 -43.48 8.36
N ASP A 807 1.75 -44.50 7.93
CA ASP A 807 3.16 -44.33 7.53
C ASP A 807 3.39 -43.59 6.19
N GLN A 808 2.41 -43.57 5.29
CA GLN A 808 2.62 -42.91 4.00
C GLN A 808 2.24 -41.44 4.01
N ILE A 809 1.23 -41.04 4.79
CA ILE A 809 0.79 -39.64 4.92
C ILE A 809 1.81 -38.82 5.72
N GLU A 810 2.56 -39.45 6.63
CA GLU A 810 3.64 -38.79 7.38
C GLU A 810 4.79 -38.29 6.52
N ARG A 811 4.91 -38.77 5.28
CA ARG A 811 5.91 -38.32 4.31
C ARG A 811 5.51 -37.07 3.54
N ALA A 812 4.25 -36.62 3.62
CA ALA A 812 3.81 -35.43 2.91
C ALA A 812 4.50 -34.17 3.45
N ARG A 813 5.02 -33.34 2.54
CA ARG A 813 5.64 -32.04 2.88
C ARG A 813 4.64 -30.89 2.84
N SER A 814 3.52 -31.09 2.17
CA SER A 814 2.43 -30.14 2.11
C SER A 814 1.06 -30.80 2.22
N VAL A 815 0.07 -30.07 2.74
CA VAL A 815 -1.33 -30.52 2.80
C VAL A 815 -1.87 -30.86 1.40
N ILE A 816 -1.42 -30.15 0.37
CA ILE A 816 -1.86 -30.34 -1.01
C ILE A 816 -1.30 -31.65 -1.61
N GLU A 817 -0.05 -32.00 -1.28
CA GLU A 817 0.55 -33.30 -1.65
C GLU A 817 -0.22 -34.46 -1.01
N ALA A 818 -0.46 -34.39 0.32
CA ALA A 818 -1.24 -35.36 1.05
C ALA A 818 -2.66 -35.52 0.47
N PHE A 819 -3.29 -34.42 0.10
CA PHE A 819 -4.62 -34.38 -0.48
C PHE A 819 -4.68 -35.04 -1.86
N LEU A 820 -3.78 -34.69 -2.77
CA LEU A 820 -3.75 -35.30 -4.11
C LEU A 820 -3.41 -36.79 -4.02
N PHE A 821 -2.45 -37.18 -3.18
CA PHE A 821 -2.12 -38.57 -2.93
C PHE A 821 -3.32 -39.37 -2.43
N TYR A 822 -4.01 -38.87 -1.41
CA TYR A 822 -5.23 -39.49 -0.88
C TYR A 822 -6.32 -39.66 -1.96
N ARG A 823 -6.56 -38.62 -2.79
CA ARG A 823 -7.55 -38.73 -3.88
C ARG A 823 -7.16 -39.79 -4.89
N LEU A 824 -5.88 -39.90 -5.21
CA LEU A 824 -5.38 -40.95 -6.10
C LEU A 824 -5.50 -42.35 -5.46
N GLU A 825 -5.33 -42.49 -4.14
CA GLU A 825 -5.49 -43.76 -3.41
C GLU A 825 -6.98 -44.17 -3.25
N THR A 826 -7.93 -43.23 -3.26
CA THR A 826 -9.36 -43.52 -3.19
C THR A 826 -9.99 -43.92 -4.55
N LEU A 827 -9.29 -43.77 -5.66
CA LEU A 827 -9.80 -44.05 -6.98
C LEU A 827 -9.31 -45.45 -7.46
N PRO A 828 -10.20 -46.34 -7.92
CA PRO A 828 -9.83 -47.72 -8.30
C PRO A 828 -8.71 -47.80 -9.35
N GLU A 829 -8.61 -46.83 -10.25
CA GLU A 829 -7.65 -46.77 -11.34
C GLU A 829 -6.24 -46.45 -10.88
N THR A 830 -6.09 -45.80 -9.74
CA THR A 830 -4.81 -45.29 -9.20
C THR A 830 -4.42 -45.84 -7.83
N HIS A 831 -5.31 -46.59 -7.19
CA HIS A 831 -5.06 -47.20 -5.88
C HIS A 831 -3.78 -48.03 -5.88
N GLY A 832 -2.87 -47.75 -4.91
CA GLY A 832 -1.60 -48.45 -4.73
C GLY A 832 -0.54 -48.18 -5.80
N ARG A 833 -0.75 -47.23 -6.73
CA ARG A 833 0.18 -46.98 -7.85
C ARG A 833 1.15 -45.83 -7.56
N PHE A 834 0.78 -44.89 -6.72
CA PHE A 834 1.63 -43.76 -6.45
C PHE A 834 2.36 -43.92 -5.12
N LYS A 835 3.60 -43.44 -5.06
CA LYS A 835 4.41 -43.32 -3.85
C LYS A 835 4.61 -41.80 -3.57
N LEU A 836 4.43 -41.39 -2.34
CA LEU A 836 4.58 -40.01 -1.91
C LEU A 836 6.02 -39.71 -1.50
N ASN A 837 6.56 -38.56 -1.90
CA ASN A 837 7.90 -38.06 -1.58
C ASN A 837 8.97 -39.15 -1.70
N HIS A 838 9.15 -39.65 -2.91
CA HIS A 838 10.02 -40.79 -3.17
C HIS A 838 11.37 -40.35 -3.77
N GLU A 839 12.47 -40.89 -3.22
CA GLU A 839 13.81 -40.68 -3.74
C GLU A 839 14.09 -41.61 -4.90
N LEU A 840 14.54 -41.07 -6.04
CA LEU A 840 15.03 -41.78 -7.17
C LEU A 840 16.56 -41.83 -7.15
N ALA A 841 17.16 -42.99 -7.48
CA ALA A 841 18.62 -43.15 -7.55
C ALA A 841 19.24 -42.40 -8.74
N ILE A 842 18.85 -41.16 -8.95
CA ILE A 842 19.35 -40.22 -9.95
C ILE A 842 20.13 -39.13 -9.23
N PRO A 843 21.45 -38.97 -9.48
CA PRO A 843 22.23 -37.89 -8.81
C PRO A 843 21.72 -36.50 -9.23
N PHE A 844 21.49 -35.62 -8.23
CA PHE A 844 21.08 -34.25 -8.44
C PHE A 844 21.90 -33.29 -7.60
N ASP A 845 22.42 -32.21 -8.18
CA ASP A 845 23.22 -31.13 -7.58
C ASP A 845 24.44 -31.58 -6.71
N GLY A 846 25.01 -32.75 -7.01
CA GLY A 846 26.28 -33.21 -6.45
C GLY A 846 26.25 -33.69 -4.99
N LEU A 847 25.11 -33.68 -4.32
CA LEU A 847 24.99 -33.96 -2.88
C LEU A 847 23.86 -34.94 -2.48
N GLY A 848 23.02 -35.44 -3.41
CA GLY A 848 21.90 -36.32 -3.07
C GLY A 848 21.23 -37.01 -4.23
N CYS A 849 20.23 -37.83 -3.93
CA CYS A 849 19.31 -38.45 -4.87
C CYS A 849 18.16 -37.49 -5.21
N LEU A 850 17.62 -37.61 -6.42
CA LEU A 850 16.50 -36.77 -6.88
C LEU A 850 15.21 -37.24 -6.21
N GLU A 851 14.53 -36.35 -5.48
CA GLU A 851 13.27 -36.64 -4.83
C GLU A 851 12.10 -36.02 -5.61
N VAL A 852 10.96 -36.74 -5.68
CA VAL A 852 9.75 -36.36 -6.40
C VAL A 852 8.52 -36.45 -5.52
N ASP A 853 7.54 -35.54 -5.69
CA ASP A 853 6.36 -35.45 -4.82
C ASP A 853 5.49 -36.71 -4.91
N LEU A 854 5.11 -37.13 -6.13
CA LEU A 854 4.37 -38.39 -6.34
C LEU A 854 4.98 -39.19 -7.50
N LEU A 855 5.28 -40.47 -7.27
CA LEU A 855 5.88 -41.36 -8.22
C LEU A 855 4.97 -42.55 -8.55
N CYS A 856 4.61 -42.73 -9.81
CA CYS A 856 4.09 -43.97 -10.35
C CYS A 856 5.23 -44.72 -11.04
N GLN A 857 5.85 -45.66 -10.34
CA GLN A 857 7.11 -46.28 -10.74
C GLN A 857 6.95 -47.22 -11.91
N ASP A 858 5.86 -48.01 -11.96
CA ASP A 858 5.54 -48.99 -12.99
C ASP A 858 5.33 -48.34 -14.38
N LEU A 859 4.76 -47.14 -14.42
CA LEU A 859 4.52 -46.41 -15.67
C LEU A 859 5.51 -45.25 -15.90
N ARG A 860 6.47 -45.06 -15.00
CA ARG A 860 7.45 -43.96 -15.06
C ARG A 860 6.78 -42.57 -15.19
N ILE A 861 5.82 -42.31 -14.34
CA ILE A 861 5.14 -41.00 -14.28
C ILE A 861 5.49 -40.34 -12.94
N VAL A 862 5.89 -39.09 -13.01
CA VAL A 862 6.15 -38.21 -11.85
C VAL A 862 5.12 -37.09 -11.86
N VAL A 863 4.54 -36.83 -10.72
CA VAL A 863 3.67 -35.64 -10.49
C VAL A 863 4.36 -34.75 -9.49
N GLU A 864 4.59 -33.50 -9.86
CA GLU A 864 5.19 -32.45 -9.05
C GLU A 864 4.14 -31.38 -8.72
N ILE A 865 4.13 -30.86 -7.50
CA ILE A 865 3.19 -29.87 -7.04
C ILE A 865 3.91 -28.58 -6.67
N ASP A 866 3.88 -27.61 -7.57
CA ASP A 866 4.57 -26.35 -7.43
C ASP A 866 3.81 -25.38 -6.51
N GLY A 867 4.42 -25.01 -5.40
CA GLY A 867 3.97 -23.90 -4.54
C GLY A 867 4.30 -22.52 -5.15
N MET A 868 3.73 -21.46 -4.59
CA MET A 868 4.02 -20.09 -5.02
C MET A 868 5.51 -19.69 -4.93
N GLN A 869 6.28 -20.40 -4.15
CA GLN A 869 7.72 -20.16 -3.95
C GLN A 869 8.52 -20.48 -5.22
N HIS A 870 8.14 -21.52 -5.97
CA HIS A 870 8.79 -21.94 -7.22
C HIS A 870 8.61 -20.92 -8.35
N LEU A 871 7.56 -20.14 -8.33
CA LEU A 871 7.29 -19.07 -9.31
C LEU A 871 7.97 -17.73 -8.97
N SER A 872 8.49 -17.57 -7.77
CA SER A 872 9.05 -16.31 -7.28
C SER A 872 10.56 -16.15 -7.46
N SER A 873 11.30 -17.26 -7.69
CA SER A 873 12.75 -17.28 -7.81
C SER A 873 13.19 -17.84 -9.17
N ARG A 874 14.05 -17.10 -9.90
CA ARG A 874 14.67 -17.56 -11.15
C ARG A 874 15.56 -18.80 -10.95
N GLU A 875 16.16 -18.93 -9.78
CA GLU A 875 17.04 -20.05 -9.42
C GLU A 875 16.22 -21.29 -9.13
N ALA A 876 15.13 -21.19 -8.39
CA ALA A 876 14.19 -22.27 -8.17
C ALA A 876 13.61 -22.77 -9.50
N TYR A 877 13.15 -21.86 -10.37
CA TYR A 877 12.66 -22.22 -11.69
C TYR A 877 13.71 -22.94 -12.55
N ARG A 878 14.99 -22.52 -12.51
CA ARG A 878 16.09 -23.19 -13.24
C ARG A 878 16.40 -24.57 -12.67
N SER A 879 16.37 -24.70 -11.34
CA SER A 879 16.55 -25.99 -10.65
C SER A 879 15.43 -26.96 -11.04
N ASP A 880 14.18 -26.50 -11.03
CA ASP A 880 13.02 -27.29 -11.47
C ASP A 880 13.13 -27.75 -12.92
N ARG A 881 13.56 -26.87 -13.82
CA ARG A 881 13.78 -27.26 -15.24
C ARG A 881 14.91 -28.26 -15.40
N ARG A 882 15.98 -28.23 -14.61
CA ARG A 882 17.04 -29.24 -14.61
C ARG A 882 16.51 -30.58 -14.08
N LYS A 883 15.73 -30.54 -12.99
CA LYS A 883 15.05 -31.72 -12.44
C LYS A 883 14.16 -32.37 -13.49
N ASP A 884 13.33 -31.62 -14.20
CA ASP A 884 12.46 -32.11 -15.27
C ASP A 884 13.27 -32.75 -16.40
N LEU A 885 14.36 -32.13 -16.86
CA LEU A 885 15.22 -32.63 -17.89
C LEU A 885 15.82 -33.98 -17.51
N LEU A 886 16.39 -34.09 -16.29
CA LEU A 886 16.98 -35.33 -15.79
C LEU A 886 15.93 -36.46 -15.69
N LEU A 887 14.75 -36.18 -15.23
CA LEU A 887 13.65 -37.13 -15.16
C LEU A 887 13.24 -37.62 -16.57
N GLN A 888 13.15 -36.71 -17.53
CA GLN A 888 12.83 -37.06 -18.93
C GLN A 888 13.95 -37.89 -19.60
N GLU A 889 15.22 -37.57 -19.36
CA GLU A 889 16.37 -38.35 -19.81
C GLU A 889 16.33 -39.80 -19.31
N HIS A 890 15.78 -40.00 -18.09
CA HIS A 890 15.56 -41.31 -17.49
C HIS A 890 14.21 -41.97 -17.88
N GLY A 891 13.50 -41.38 -18.84
CA GLY A 891 12.27 -41.93 -19.41
C GLY A 891 11.01 -41.68 -18.58
N TYR A 892 11.05 -40.78 -17.61
CA TYR A 892 9.86 -40.36 -16.84
C TYR A 892 9.05 -39.30 -17.60
N ILE A 893 7.72 -39.39 -17.54
CA ILE A 893 6.83 -38.27 -17.87
C ILE A 893 6.65 -37.44 -16.61
N VAL A 894 6.92 -36.14 -16.67
CA VAL A 894 6.76 -35.21 -15.58
C VAL A 894 5.49 -34.40 -15.78
N LEU A 895 4.56 -34.49 -14.85
CA LEU A 895 3.35 -33.64 -14.77
C LEU A 895 3.55 -32.63 -13.65
N ARG A 896 3.46 -31.34 -13.96
CA ARG A 896 3.53 -30.28 -12.95
C ARG A 896 2.20 -29.58 -12.81
N PHE A 897 1.74 -29.45 -11.57
CA PHE A 897 0.52 -28.73 -11.23
C PHE A 897 0.83 -27.69 -10.18
N LEU A 898 0.18 -26.54 -10.29
CA LEU A 898 0.22 -25.58 -9.20
C LEU A 898 -0.60 -26.11 -8.01
N ALA A 899 -0.13 -25.90 -6.80
CA ALA A 899 -0.87 -26.20 -5.57
C ALA A 899 -2.29 -25.59 -5.60
N GLU A 900 -2.44 -24.43 -6.24
CA GLU A 900 -3.71 -23.78 -6.49
C GLU A 900 -4.62 -24.56 -7.45
N ASP A 901 -4.09 -25.21 -8.47
CA ASP A 901 -4.89 -26.02 -9.41
C ASP A 901 -5.37 -27.31 -8.74
N VAL A 902 -4.53 -27.95 -7.91
CA VAL A 902 -4.95 -29.12 -7.14
C VAL A 902 -6.12 -28.78 -6.19
N SER A 903 -6.09 -27.61 -5.58
CA SER A 903 -7.15 -27.19 -4.64
C SER A 903 -8.41 -26.68 -5.33
N LYS A 904 -8.30 -26.07 -6.53
CA LYS A 904 -9.43 -25.40 -7.19
C LYS A 904 -9.94 -26.08 -8.44
N ARG A 905 -9.14 -26.95 -9.06
CA ARG A 905 -9.40 -27.59 -10.35
C ARG A 905 -9.06 -29.07 -10.32
N LEU A 906 -9.34 -29.73 -9.21
CA LEU A 906 -8.97 -31.13 -8.97
C LEU A 906 -9.41 -32.06 -10.09
N GLU A 907 -10.62 -31.88 -10.64
CA GLU A 907 -11.13 -32.71 -11.75
C GLU A 907 -10.21 -32.62 -12.99
N LEU A 908 -9.73 -31.43 -13.33
CA LEU A 908 -8.79 -31.21 -14.44
C LEU A 908 -7.44 -31.88 -14.19
N VAL A 909 -6.95 -31.80 -12.94
CA VAL A 909 -5.69 -32.43 -12.50
C VAL A 909 -5.82 -33.95 -12.62
N LEU A 910 -6.88 -34.54 -12.08
CA LEU A 910 -7.15 -35.98 -12.14
C LEU A 910 -7.36 -36.46 -13.57
N ASP A 911 -8.13 -35.74 -14.40
CA ASP A 911 -8.35 -36.06 -15.80
C ASP A 911 -7.01 -36.08 -16.60
N THR A 912 -6.13 -35.13 -16.32
CA THR A 912 -4.80 -35.09 -16.94
C THR A 912 -3.94 -36.28 -16.51
N ILE A 913 -3.92 -36.63 -15.22
CA ILE A 913 -3.23 -37.80 -14.71
C ILE A 913 -3.78 -39.09 -15.35
N PHE A 914 -5.10 -39.27 -15.43
CA PHE A 914 -5.75 -40.42 -16.03
C PHE A 914 -5.44 -40.59 -17.54
N ARG A 915 -5.45 -39.50 -18.30
CA ARG A 915 -5.09 -39.50 -19.71
C ARG A 915 -3.65 -40.01 -19.93
N VAL A 916 -2.71 -39.51 -19.10
CA VAL A 916 -1.30 -39.92 -19.20
C VAL A 916 -1.11 -41.38 -18.75
N LEU A 917 -1.78 -41.81 -17.67
CA LEU A 917 -1.79 -43.21 -17.23
C LEU A 917 -2.33 -44.14 -18.31
N SER A 918 -3.43 -43.78 -18.96
CA SER A 918 -4.06 -44.57 -20.05
C SER A 918 -3.14 -44.64 -21.27
N SER A 919 -2.54 -43.54 -21.68
CA SER A 919 -1.58 -43.49 -22.79
C SER A 919 -0.35 -44.38 -22.53
N ARG A 920 0.20 -44.38 -21.33
CA ARG A 920 1.35 -45.22 -20.96
C ARG A 920 1.00 -46.68 -20.85
N LYS A 921 -0.19 -47.04 -20.36
CA LYS A 921 -0.69 -48.41 -20.36
C LYS A 921 -0.77 -48.98 -21.78
N SER A 922 -1.25 -48.21 -22.76
CA SER A 922 -1.31 -48.60 -24.16
C SER A 922 0.07 -48.80 -24.76
N GLN A 923 1.05 -48.00 -24.36
CA GLN A 923 2.45 -48.12 -24.81
C GLN A 923 3.15 -49.36 -24.24
N THR A 924 2.89 -49.77 -23.03
CA THR A 924 3.46 -50.95 -22.38
C THR A 924 2.83 -52.26 -22.89
N LEU A 925 1.64 -52.21 -23.49
CA LEU A 925 0.96 -53.38 -24.08
C LEU A 925 1.31 -53.65 -25.55
N GLY A 926 2.34 -53.04 -26.17
CA GLY A 926 2.89 -53.41 -27.44
C GLY A 926 2.18 -52.87 -28.68
N ASP A 927 1.26 -51.93 -28.56
CA ASP A 927 0.61 -51.25 -29.67
C ASP A 927 1.37 -49.98 -30.12
N PHE A 928 2.65 -50.19 -30.55
CA PHE A 928 3.47 -49.15 -31.20
C PHE A 928 3.25 -49.15 -32.73
N ILE A 929 2.03 -49.36 -33.22
CA ILE A 929 1.73 -49.17 -34.63
C ILE A 929 0.43 -48.35 -34.75
N ASN A 930 0.58 -47.17 -35.38
CA ASN A 930 -0.49 -46.26 -35.79
C ASN A 930 -0.94 -45.18 -34.80
N PHE A 931 -0.09 -44.18 -34.57
CA PHE A 931 -0.57 -42.82 -34.32
C PHE A 931 0.44 -41.76 -34.83
N TYR A 932 0.58 -41.71 -36.17
CA TYR A 932 0.90 -40.48 -36.92
C TYR A 932 0.02 -40.49 -38.16
N PRO A 933 -1.08 -39.71 -38.21
CA PRO A 933 -1.62 -39.25 -39.45
C PRO A 933 -0.79 -38.04 -39.91
N ASP A 934 -0.27 -38.18 -41.15
CA ASP A 934 0.24 -37.08 -41.96
C ASP A 934 -0.61 -35.80 -41.82
N ARG A 935 0.10 -34.63 -41.50
CA ARG A 935 -0.04 -33.36 -42.21
C ARG A 935 0.74 -32.29 -41.46
N VAL A 936 1.80 -31.87 -42.16
CA VAL A 936 2.16 -30.51 -42.60
C VAL A 936 1.84 -29.39 -41.62
#